data_bc9d64f3a8f825dbf8abb5dfd45ad3f0
#
_entry.id   bc9d64f3a8f825dbf8abb5dfd45ad3f0
#
_cell.length_a   1.000
_cell.length_b   1.000
_cell.length_c   1.000
_cell.angle_alpha   90.00
_cell.angle_beta   90.00
_cell.angle_gamma   90.00
#
_symmetry.space_group_name_H-M   'P 1'
#
loop_
_entity.id
_entity.type
_entity.pdbx_description
1 polymer ?
#
loop_
_entity_poly.entity_id
_entity_poly.type
_entity_poly.pdbx_seq_one_letter_code
_entity_poly.pdbx_strand_id
1 'polypeptide(L)'
;MKRKRKLLAILMAVAMAWQGLSLAQAEELGTSGSASESTITTPSASSGVPSEEDIRAAQAKSEEEKVQAAGAMQTMALTSESGAATAENSKSIAVNITDASYTDSKGNAYNGSSVSNHTNLGIKVAYSIPNGQNPKSGDTTTIQLPDSFTGLKSEDFPIKSGNDLVASAHYDLATNTVTLTYSSFVETKSDIKVNFSISVQVNASKEPAAKDISGSLTVNQSNTFTITGKVHYTGIEKDSDFKLVKDANQTLSETTDPQTGNKIKLVRYRILINLGEARNNLTLKDTLGEGSFSYYVDDTHPVSIRKGKWQRGHFEGTKWNPDPINGKHWDLRNDTFTDGAPNIHAIEKEFKQNAPGKKNFLLHLGNATADQGYEIFYYVKFDGVPKANFDYKNDIEVDSDGAGGSPIKAKYDFFVQNSGGSGSGDNYSINIKKTDEDGAVLKGAKFAVANSQNIQVGTVSTDENGEAVLSDLLKDTYTVQEIAAPQGYLLSKEKYSITADSFDANKVAVLKVTNVKAGQKRSISVTKKWVDAGNKAQKRPNKVTVELLRNGQGSGTTMDLSQDNSWKAVFQDLPKYDEDGKLYNYSIRENAVSGYSPAISGTQSLGFTLTNTIDNKISIPVTKVWNGKGDHPASVTVRLVADGKVIATQVLSAQNNWQYTFTNLEKTKGGQTIQYKVTEDAVPGYSSSTSGDAATGYVNIFTNTKLKPNDPSNGGNGGGNGGNGGNGGSKPNVKNAKNPSAVLGENRDASKPTADGKTALKGEVKGEERAKDGSVLDASRKTKTGDQSRSMTYLFLFGGSAVLLLAVLYTEKRKKTK
;
A
#
# COMPACT_ATOMS: atom_id res chain seq x y z
N MET A 1 27.19 -46.90 -11.43
CA MET A 1 27.96 -45.67 -11.66
C MET A 1 27.25 -44.58 -12.48
N LYS A 2 26.51 -44.87 -13.53
CA LYS A 2 25.79 -43.85 -14.35
C LYS A 2 24.72 -43.03 -13.58
N ARG A 3 24.01 -43.63 -12.60
CA ARG A 3 23.02 -42.91 -11.75
C ARG A 3 23.65 -41.95 -10.73
N LYS A 4 24.81 -42.24 -10.19
CA LYS A 4 25.53 -41.35 -9.26
C LYS A 4 26.10 -40.13 -9.96
N ARG A 5 26.53 -40.25 -11.25
CA ARG A 5 26.99 -39.09 -12.04
C ARG A 5 25.84 -38.15 -12.43
N LYS A 6 24.63 -38.67 -12.70
CA LYS A 6 23.45 -37.79 -12.92
C LYS A 6 22.99 -37.06 -11.67
N LEU A 7 23.06 -37.68 -10.51
CA LEU A 7 22.68 -37.03 -9.24
C LEU A 7 23.70 -35.93 -8.85
N LEU A 8 25.01 -36.18 -9.13
CA LEU A 8 26.05 -35.19 -8.88
C LEU A 8 25.95 -33.98 -9.82
N ALA A 9 25.55 -34.20 -11.07
CA ALA A 9 25.32 -33.13 -12.06
C ALA A 9 24.10 -32.27 -11.70
N ILE A 10 23.03 -32.89 -11.17
CA ILE A 10 21.85 -32.16 -10.69
C ILE A 10 22.18 -31.36 -9.42
N LEU A 11 22.94 -31.91 -8.50
CA LEU A 11 23.39 -31.21 -7.29
C LEU A 11 24.34 -30.04 -7.60
N MET A 12 25.23 -30.17 -8.61
CA MET A 12 26.06 -29.05 -9.07
C MET A 12 25.26 -27.97 -9.79
N ALA A 13 24.26 -28.33 -10.60
CA ALA A 13 23.39 -27.37 -11.25
C ALA A 13 22.55 -26.57 -10.24
N VAL A 14 22.06 -27.19 -9.19
CA VAL A 14 21.34 -26.52 -8.09
C VAL A 14 22.26 -25.61 -7.28
N ALA A 15 23.52 -26.04 -7.03
CA ALA A 15 24.49 -25.23 -6.30
C ALA A 15 24.96 -24.01 -7.12
N MET A 16 25.08 -24.12 -8.43
CA MET A 16 25.46 -23.00 -9.32
C MET A 16 24.30 -22.01 -9.54
N ALA A 17 23.06 -22.48 -9.60
CA ALA A 17 21.89 -21.62 -9.63
C ALA A 17 21.74 -20.76 -8.34
N TRP A 18 22.21 -21.28 -7.20
CA TRP A 18 22.23 -20.57 -5.92
C TRP A 18 23.33 -19.52 -5.80
N GLN A 19 24.37 -19.60 -6.62
CA GLN A 19 25.49 -18.65 -6.61
C GLN A 19 25.42 -17.58 -7.72
N GLY A 20 24.35 -17.56 -8.51
CA GLY A 20 24.15 -16.53 -9.56
C GLY A 20 25.12 -16.63 -10.74
N LEU A 21 25.76 -17.77 -10.96
CA LEU A 21 26.63 -18.02 -12.11
C LEU A 21 25.80 -18.55 -13.28
N SER A 22 25.89 -17.88 -14.43
CA SER A 22 25.17 -18.27 -15.64
C SER A 22 25.70 -19.57 -16.24
N LEU A 23 24.83 -20.38 -16.88
CA LEU A 23 25.13 -21.64 -17.50
C LEU A 23 26.26 -21.57 -18.60
N ALA A 24 26.52 -20.36 -19.12
CA ALA A 24 27.57 -20.13 -20.13
C ALA A 24 29.01 -20.28 -19.62
N GLN A 25 29.22 -20.24 -18.29
CA GLN A 25 30.58 -20.47 -17.72
C GLN A 25 30.88 -21.93 -17.38
N ALA A 26 29.93 -22.83 -17.54
CA ALA A 26 30.10 -24.24 -17.20
C ALA A 26 30.59 -25.10 -18.39
N GLU A 27 30.55 -24.61 -19.60
CA GLU A 27 31.01 -25.34 -20.80
C GLU A 27 32.52 -25.19 -21.08
N GLU A 28 33.22 -24.21 -20.48
CA GLU A 28 34.66 -23.99 -20.68
C GLU A 28 35.57 -24.84 -19.78
N LEU A 29 35.05 -25.72 -18.93
CA LEU A 29 35.81 -26.54 -17.99
C LEU A 29 35.81 -28.04 -18.32
N GLY A 30 35.64 -28.40 -19.56
CA GLY A 30 35.49 -29.84 -19.90
C GLY A 30 36.09 -30.37 -21.20
N THR A 31 37.08 -29.74 -21.81
CA THR A 31 37.86 -30.46 -22.83
C THR A 31 39.33 -30.02 -22.84
N SER A 32 40.17 -30.85 -22.25
CA SER A 32 41.62 -30.85 -22.51
C SER A 32 41.92 -31.77 -23.65
N GLY A 33 42.68 -31.28 -24.61
CA GLY A 33 43.35 -32.19 -25.51
C GLY A 33 43.82 -31.62 -26.86
N SER A 34 45.08 -31.28 -26.87
CA SER A 34 46.06 -31.34 -27.95
C SER A 34 46.26 -30.14 -28.88
N ALA A 35 47.51 -29.78 -28.88
CA ALA A 35 48.20 -28.65 -29.44
C ALA A 35 48.30 -28.64 -30.98
N SER A 36 48.35 -27.42 -31.55
CA SER A 36 49.37 -27.09 -32.56
C SER A 36 49.54 -25.57 -32.63
N GLU A 37 50.81 -25.14 -32.65
CA GLU A 37 51.29 -23.77 -32.77
C GLU A 37 50.91 -23.11 -34.08
N SER A 38 50.55 -21.82 -34.04
CA SER A 38 51.01 -20.84 -35.05
C SER A 38 50.83 -19.41 -34.56
N THR A 39 51.99 -18.79 -34.42
CA THR A 39 52.39 -17.39 -34.54
C THR A 39 51.41 -16.22 -34.31
N ILE A 40 51.76 -15.47 -33.28
CA ILE A 40 51.27 -14.16 -32.93
C ILE A 40 51.74 -13.09 -33.90
N THR A 41 50.88 -12.33 -34.51
CA THR A 41 51.15 -11.00 -34.97
C THR A 41 50.09 -10.03 -34.43
N THR A 42 50.54 -9.11 -33.61
CA THR A 42 49.78 -7.97 -33.13
C THR A 42 49.55 -6.95 -34.23
N PRO A 43 48.38 -6.31 -34.33
CA PRO A 43 48.27 -4.99 -34.87
C PRO A 43 47.79 -3.97 -33.83
N SER A 44 48.44 -2.82 -33.93
CA SER A 44 48.29 -1.60 -33.18
C SER A 44 46.88 -1.04 -33.13
N ALA A 45 46.55 -0.42 -31.98
CA ALA A 45 45.37 0.37 -31.75
C ALA A 45 45.25 1.56 -32.73
N SER A 46 44.13 1.61 -33.45
CA SER A 46 43.64 2.84 -34.04
C SER A 46 42.22 3.18 -33.43
N SER A 47 42.16 4.30 -32.79
CA SER A 47 40.97 4.93 -32.31
C SER A 47 40.08 5.37 -33.48
N GLY A 48 38.99 4.64 -33.71
CA GLY A 48 37.93 5.04 -34.62
C GLY A 48 36.59 5.07 -33.88
N VAL A 49 35.97 6.23 -33.85
CA VAL A 49 34.58 6.40 -33.42
C VAL A 49 33.72 5.61 -34.42
N PRO A 50 32.78 4.73 -33.96
CA PRO A 50 31.88 4.00 -34.86
C PRO A 50 31.05 4.96 -35.70
N SER A 51 30.90 4.67 -37.00
CA SER A 51 30.08 5.48 -37.90
C SER A 51 28.57 5.30 -37.58
N GLU A 52 27.76 6.29 -37.99
CA GLU A 52 26.29 6.22 -37.85
C GLU A 52 25.67 4.99 -38.50
N GLU A 53 26.34 4.41 -39.49
CA GLU A 53 25.93 3.18 -40.19
C GLU A 53 26.13 1.95 -39.30
N ASP A 54 27.22 1.88 -38.52
CA ASP A 54 27.49 0.79 -37.59
C ASP A 54 26.48 0.80 -36.39
N ILE A 55 26.05 1.97 -35.97
CA ILE A 55 25.05 2.14 -34.93
C ILE A 55 23.66 1.75 -35.45
N ARG A 56 23.30 2.04 -36.67
CA ARG A 56 22.04 1.59 -37.32
C ARG A 56 22.02 0.10 -37.57
N ALA A 57 23.15 -0.52 -37.94
CA ALA A 57 23.25 -1.96 -38.12
C ALA A 57 23.11 -2.71 -36.78
N ALA A 58 23.65 -2.16 -35.68
CA ALA A 58 23.50 -2.73 -34.36
C ALA A 58 22.06 -2.58 -33.81
N GLN A 59 21.37 -1.47 -34.13
CA GLN A 59 19.97 -1.25 -33.77
C GLN A 59 19.03 -2.17 -34.58
N ALA A 60 19.27 -2.35 -35.86
CA ALA A 60 18.50 -3.29 -36.70
C ALA A 60 18.64 -4.74 -36.25
N LYS A 61 19.81 -5.18 -35.82
CA LYS A 61 20.02 -6.52 -35.24
C LYS A 61 19.30 -6.70 -33.91
N SER A 62 19.26 -5.69 -33.08
CA SER A 62 18.53 -5.71 -31.80
C SER A 62 16.99 -5.77 -31.98
N GLU A 63 16.48 -5.19 -33.06
CA GLU A 63 15.04 -5.26 -33.42
C GLU A 63 14.68 -6.62 -34.03
N GLU A 64 15.57 -7.20 -34.85
CA GLU A 64 15.36 -8.56 -35.40
C GLU A 64 15.40 -9.66 -34.33
N GLU A 65 16.29 -9.52 -33.33
CA GLU A 65 16.31 -10.44 -32.17
C GLU A 65 15.08 -10.30 -31.29
N LYS A 66 14.50 -9.11 -31.16
CA LYS A 66 13.21 -8.90 -30.46
C LYS A 66 12.03 -9.49 -31.21
N VAL A 67 12.02 -9.41 -32.53
CA VAL A 67 10.96 -10.01 -33.37
C VAL A 67 11.09 -11.54 -33.40
N GLN A 68 12.29 -12.10 -33.37
CA GLN A 68 12.51 -13.55 -33.27
C GLN A 68 12.16 -14.09 -31.88
N ALA A 69 12.42 -13.35 -30.80
CA ALA A 69 12.00 -13.70 -29.45
C ALA A 69 10.47 -13.64 -29.28
N ALA A 70 9.80 -12.67 -29.90
CA ALA A 70 8.35 -12.58 -29.92
C ALA A 70 7.69 -13.67 -30.78
N GLY A 71 8.33 -14.06 -31.90
CA GLY A 71 7.87 -15.16 -32.73
C GLY A 71 8.05 -16.54 -32.09
N ALA A 72 9.09 -16.73 -31.27
CA ALA A 72 9.33 -17.98 -30.56
C ALA A 72 8.37 -18.14 -29.37
N MET A 73 7.89 -17.06 -28.76
CA MET A 73 6.83 -17.11 -27.75
C MET A 73 5.44 -17.41 -28.33
N GLN A 74 5.18 -17.09 -29.59
CA GLN A 74 3.88 -17.36 -30.23
C GLN A 74 3.74 -18.79 -30.73
N THR A 75 4.82 -19.53 -30.97
CA THR A 75 4.79 -20.95 -31.41
C THR A 75 4.78 -21.95 -30.24
N MET A 76 4.99 -21.54 -28.99
CA MET A 76 4.84 -22.39 -27.81
C MET A 76 3.44 -22.43 -27.20
N ALA A 77 2.46 -21.71 -27.76
CA ALA A 77 1.12 -21.59 -27.20
C ALA A 77 0.06 -22.54 -27.79
N LEU A 78 0.46 -23.58 -28.54
CA LEU A 78 -0.49 -24.49 -29.18
C LEU A 78 -0.10 -25.99 -29.07
N THR A 79 0.40 -26.41 -27.90
CA THR A 79 0.31 -27.80 -27.49
C THR A 79 -0.24 -27.85 -26.07
N SER A 80 -1.52 -28.17 -25.99
CA SER A 80 -2.17 -28.52 -24.75
C SER A 80 -1.63 -29.85 -24.24
N GLU A 81 -0.61 -29.82 -23.40
CA GLU A 81 -0.35 -30.90 -22.47
C GLU A 81 -0.86 -30.50 -21.09
N SER A 82 -1.88 -31.24 -20.65
CA SER A 82 -2.33 -31.27 -19.26
C SER A 82 -1.21 -31.84 -18.38
N GLY A 83 -0.25 -31.00 -18.04
CA GLY A 83 0.71 -31.23 -17.00
C GLY A 83 0.24 -30.50 -15.74
N ALA A 84 -0.34 -31.23 -14.80
CA ALA A 84 -0.51 -30.76 -13.44
C ALA A 84 0.85 -30.33 -12.91
N ALA A 85 1.16 -29.03 -12.98
CA ALA A 85 2.24 -28.44 -12.22
C ALA A 85 1.87 -28.62 -10.75
N THR A 86 2.64 -29.39 -10.04
CA THR A 86 2.56 -29.61 -8.60
C THR A 86 2.56 -28.26 -7.91
N ALA A 87 1.45 -27.96 -7.23
CA ALA A 87 1.22 -26.75 -6.42
C ALA A 87 2.09 -26.79 -5.15
N GLU A 88 3.37 -26.52 -5.30
CA GLU A 88 4.23 -26.19 -4.17
C GLU A 88 4.40 -24.67 -4.17
N ASN A 89 3.60 -23.99 -3.32
CA ASN A 89 3.60 -22.56 -2.96
C ASN A 89 2.56 -21.63 -3.61
N SER A 90 1.38 -22.10 -4.02
CA SER A 90 0.29 -21.18 -4.34
C SER A 90 -0.22 -20.48 -3.07
N LYS A 91 -0.26 -19.15 -3.11
CA LYS A 91 -0.75 -18.32 -2.01
C LYS A 91 -2.24 -18.10 -2.14
N SER A 92 -2.96 -18.11 -1.01
CA SER A 92 -4.34 -17.64 -0.96
C SER A 92 -4.37 -16.11 -0.94
N ILE A 93 -5.03 -15.49 -1.93
CA ILE A 93 -5.13 -14.05 -2.09
C ILE A 93 -6.39 -13.54 -1.40
N ALA A 94 -6.23 -12.62 -0.46
CA ALA A 94 -7.34 -11.94 0.16
C ALA A 94 -7.99 -10.96 -0.84
N VAL A 95 -9.32 -10.94 -0.89
CA VAL A 95 -10.08 -10.06 -1.77
C VAL A 95 -11.15 -9.30 -0.99
N ASN A 96 -11.50 -8.13 -1.49
CA ASN A 96 -12.61 -7.34 -0.97
C ASN A 96 -13.82 -7.55 -1.87
N ILE A 97 -14.84 -8.28 -1.40
CA ILE A 97 -16.11 -8.39 -2.12
C ILE A 97 -16.75 -6.99 -2.14
N THR A 98 -17.06 -6.51 -3.33
CA THR A 98 -17.66 -5.18 -3.55
C THR A 98 -19.15 -5.28 -3.83
N ASP A 99 -19.61 -6.42 -4.37
CA ASP A 99 -21.02 -6.72 -4.62
C ASP A 99 -21.23 -8.24 -4.66
N ALA A 100 -22.34 -8.70 -4.12
CA ALA A 100 -22.86 -10.03 -4.38
C ALA A 100 -24.39 -9.95 -4.42
N SER A 101 -24.99 -10.49 -5.46
CA SER A 101 -26.43 -10.38 -5.70
C SER A 101 -26.99 -11.60 -6.45
N TYR A 102 -28.28 -11.85 -6.28
CA TYR A 102 -28.99 -12.87 -7.04
C TYR A 102 -29.40 -12.34 -8.41
N THR A 103 -29.36 -13.22 -9.41
CA THR A 103 -29.83 -12.94 -10.76
C THR A 103 -30.84 -14.00 -11.21
N ASP A 104 -31.62 -13.66 -12.24
CA ASP A 104 -32.40 -14.66 -12.97
C ASP A 104 -31.47 -15.53 -13.85
N SER A 105 -32.01 -16.51 -14.53
CA SER A 105 -31.25 -17.39 -15.42
C SER A 105 -30.60 -16.66 -16.60
N LYS A 106 -31.02 -15.44 -16.92
CA LYS A 106 -30.46 -14.60 -17.98
C LYS A 106 -29.39 -13.63 -17.53
N GLY A 107 -29.10 -13.62 -16.20
CA GLY A 107 -28.12 -12.71 -15.59
C GLY A 107 -28.68 -11.33 -15.26
N ASN A 108 -30.00 -11.08 -15.43
CA ASN A 108 -30.62 -9.85 -14.95
C ASN A 108 -30.78 -9.91 -13.43
N ALA A 109 -30.85 -8.73 -12.78
CA ALA A 109 -31.14 -8.69 -11.35
C ALA A 109 -32.41 -9.48 -11.02
N TYR A 110 -32.35 -10.33 -10.01
CA TYR A 110 -33.50 -11.08 -9.53
C TYR A 110 -34.62 -10.14 -9.10
N ASN A 111 -35.79 -10.31 -9.68
CA ASN A 111 -36.94 -9.40 -9.55
C ASN A 111 -37.90 -9.75 -8.40
N GLY A 112 -37.55 -10.76 -7.55
CA GLY A 112 -38.41 -11.23 -6.46
C GLY A 112 -39.51 -12.21 -6.86
N SER A 113 -39.50 -12.72 -8.10
CA SER A 113 -40.46 -13.73 -8.54
C SER A 113 -40.29 -15.02 -7.74
N SER A 114 -41.41 -15.75 -7.54
CA SER A 114 -41.34 -17.04 -6.87
C SER A 114 -40.54 -18.06 -7.69
N VAL A 115 -39.69 -18.84 -6.98
CA VAL A 115 -38.83 -19.86 -7.59
C VAL A 115 -39.13 -21.23 -6.96
N SER A 116 -39.05 -22.30 -7.74
CA SER A 116 -39.04 -23.68 -7.28
C SER A 116 -37.63 -24.23 -7.20
N ASN A 117 -37.48 -25.45 -6.74
CA ASN A 117 -36.18 -26.16 -6.68
C ASN A 117 -35.58 -26.42 -8.09
N HIS A 118 -36.37 -26.32 -9.14
CA HIS A 118 -35.90 -26.47 -10.52
C HIS A 118 -35.66 -25.13 -11.27
N THR A 119 -35.87 -24.03 -10.55
CA THR A 119 -35.65 -22.71 -11.14
C THR A 119 -34.18 -22.38 -11.17
N ASN A 120 -33.62 -22.07 -12.35
CA ASN A 120 -32.26 -21.63 -12.49
C ASN A 120 -32.14 -20.15 -12.09
N LEU A 121 -31.18 -19.89 -11.22
CA LEU A 121 -30.78 -18.56 -10.74
C LEU A 121 -29.28 -18.37 -11.00
N GLY A 122 -28.81 -17.17 -10.82
CA GLY A 122 -27.38 -16.87 -10.74
C GLY A 122 -27.01 -16.24 -9.41
N ILE A 123 -25.79 -16.47 -8.96
CA ILE A 123 -25.12 -15.65 -7.94
C ILE A 123 -24.02 -14.89 -8.65
N LYS A 124 -24.19 -13.58 -8.75
CA LYS A 124 -23.18 -12.65 -9.25
C LYS A 124 -22.31 -12.21 -8.11
N VAL A 125 -21.00 -12.20 -8.34
CA VAL A 125 -19.99 -11.78 -7.35
C VAL A 125 -19.04 -10.77 -8.01
N ALA A 126 -18.80 -9.65 -7.35
CA ALA A 126 -17.80 -8.68 -7.73
C ALA A 126 -16.82 -8.45 -6.58
N TYR A 127 -15.55 -8.42 -6.87
CA TYR A 127 -14.52 -8.15 -5.88
C TYR A 127 -13.32 -7.40 -6.46
N SER A 128 -12.50 -6.85 -5.58
CA SER A 128 -11.20 -6.28 -5.91
C SER A 128 -10.08 -6.98 -5.14
N ILE A 129 -8.91 -7.05 -5.75
CA ILE A 129 -7.67 -7.46 -5.09
C ILE A 129 -7.01 -6.20 -4.53
N PRO A 130 -6.80 -6.08 -3.22
CA PRO A 130 -6.07 -4.95 -2.65
C PRO A 130 -4.65 -4.86 -3.21
N ASN A 131 -4.21 -3.66 -3.59
CA ASN A 131 -2.84 -3.43 -4.02
C ASN A 131 -1.83 -3.78 -2.90
N GLY A 132 -0.63 -4.15 -3.28
CA GLY A 132 0.45 -4.51 -2.33
C GLY A 132 0.46 -5.97 -1.87
N GLN A 133 -0.52 -6.79 -2.26
CA GLN A 133 -0.49 -8.23 -2.00
C GLN A 133 0.48 -8.99 -2.92
N ASN A 134 0.87 -8.36 -4.05
CA ASN A 134 1.76 -8.93 -5.05
C ASN A 134 1.34 -10.35 -5.48
N PRO A 135 0.10 -10.52 -5.98
CA PRO A 135 -0.38 -11.82 -6.43
C PRO A 135 0.47 -12.33 -7.59
N LYS A 136 0.63 -13.65 -7.66
CA LYS A 136 1.39 -14.35 -8.69
C LYS A 136 0.49 -15.27 -9.51
N SER A 137 0.96 -15.61 -10.69
CA SER A 137 0.34 -16.68 -11.48
C SER A 137 0.33 -17.98 -10.66
N GLY A 138 -0.84 -18.63 -10.59
CA GLY A 138 -1.07 -19.82 -9.80
C GLY A 138 -1.57 -19.55 -8.36
N ASP A 139 -1.54 -18.32 -7.88
CA ASP A 139 -2.20 -17.96 -6.62
C ASP A 139 -3.71 -18.09 -6.74
N THR A 140 -4.39 -18.31 -5.62
CA THR A 140 -5.82 -18.63 -5.65
C THR A 140 -6.66 -17.75 -4.73
N THR A 141 -7.95 -17.68 -5.03
CA THR A 141 -9.00 -17.22 -4.11
C THR A 141 -10.14 -18.23 -4.14
N THR A 142 -10.62 -18.68 -2.98
CA THR A 142 -11.76 -19.57 -2.88
C THR A 142 -12.99 -18.83 -2.37
N ILE A 143 -14.16 -19.12 -2.97
CA ILE A 143 -15.44 -18.53 -2.59
C ILE A 143 -16.44 -19.65 -2.44
N GLN A 144 -16.79 -19.96 -1.19
CA GLN A 144 -17.82 -20.92 -0.83
C GLN A 144 -19.19 -20.29 -1.05
N LEU A 145 -20.06 -20.97 -1.79
CA LEU A 145 -21.44 -20.56 -1.97
C LEU A 145 -22.29 -20.97 -0.75
N PRO A 146 -23.45 -20.31 -0.52
CA PRO A 146 -24.36 -20.71 0.55
C PRO A 146 -24.91 -22.13 0.34
N ASP A 147 -25.00 -22.94 1.38
CA ASP A 147 -25.53 -24.32 1.33
C ASP A 147 -26.96 -24.42 0.83
N SER A 148 -27.74 -23.33 0.95
CA SER A 148 -29.09 -23.21 0.42
C SER A 148 -29.15 -23.22 -1.10
N PHE A 149 -28.03 -23.07 -1.77
CA PHE A 149 -27.91 -23.07 -3.23
C PHE A 149 -26.84 -24.07 -3.66
N THR A 150 -27.02 -24.64 -4.83
CA THR A 150 -26.04 -25.55 -5.43
C THR A 150 -25.99 -25.33 -6.93
N GLY A 151 -24.82 -25.46 -7.52
CA GLY A 151 -24.67 -25.54 -8.96
C GLY A 151 -25.24 -26.87 -9.48
N LEU A 152 -25.32 -26.99 -10.78
CA LEU A 152 -25.85 -28.19 -11.43
C LEU A 152 -24.76 -29.23 -11.74
N LYS A 153 -23.53 -28.79 -11.92
CA LYS A 153 -22.33 -29.59 -12.23
C LYS A 153 -21.07 -28.82 -11.84
N SER A 154 -19.98 -29.54 -11.65
CA SER A 154 -18.67 -28.91 -11.60
C SER A 154 -18.31 -28.39 -12.97
N GLU A 155 -17.74 -27.18 -13.04
CA GLU A 155 -17.41 -26.54 -14.32
C GLU A 155 -16.23 -25.57 -14.20
N ASP A 156 -15.52 -25.42 -15.31
CA ASP A 156 -14.45 -24.45 -15.48
C ASP A 156 -14.93 -23.30 -16.38
N PHE A 157 -14.55 -22.07 -16.00
CA PHE A 157 -14.84 -20.90 -16.82
C PHE A 157 -13.72 -19.84 -16.70
N PRO A 158 -13.41 -19.12 -17.81
CA PRO A 158 -12.40 -18.11 -17.80
C PRO A 158 -12.93 -16.76 -17.29
N ILE A 159 -12.09 -16.04 -16.55
CA ILE A 159 -12.25 -14.63 -16.22
C ILE A 159 -11.30 -13.85 -17.11
N LYS A 160 -11.82 -12.97 -17.98
CA LYS A 160 -11.03 -12.27 -18.99
C LYS A 160 -11.15 -10.76 -18.90
N SER A 161 -10.06 -10.06 -19.30
CA SER A 161 -10.02 -8.63 -19.57
C SER A 161 -9.74 -8.44 -21.07
N GLY A 162 -10.79 -8.25 -21.86
CA GLY A 162 -10.67 -8.37 -23.30
C GLY A 162 -10.24 -9.78 -23.73
N ASN A 163 -9.08 -9.90 -24.34
CA ASN A 163 -8.50 -11.20 -24.73
C ASN A 163 -7.63 -11.84 -23.65
N ASP A 164 -7.19 -11.07 -22.66
CA ASP A 164 -6.26 -11.53 -21.63
C ASP A 164 -6.98 -12.34 -20.55
N LEU A 165 -6.41 -13.46 -20.16
CA LEU A 165 -6.90 -14.26 -19.06
C LEU A 165 -6.46 -13.60 -17.74
N VAL A 166 -7.41 -13.28 -16.88
CA VAL A 166 -7.16 -12.76 -15.52
C VAL A 166 -7.07 -13.92 -14.53
N ALA A 167 -8.01 -14.84 -14.60
CA ALA A 167 -8.06 -16.05 -13.77
C ALA A 167 -8.82 -17.16 -14.48
N SER A 168 -8.52 -18.40 -14.14
CA SER A 168 -9.36 -19.56 -14.40
C SER A 168 -10.18 -19.85 -13.15
N ALA A 169 -11.50 -19.90 -13.27
CA ALA A 169 -12.40 -20.27 -12.21
C ALA A 169 -12.84 -21.73 -12.36
N HIS A 170 -12.81 -22.49 -11.29
CA HIS A 170 -13.32 -23.85 -11.16
C HIS A 170 -14.41 -23.88 -10.08
N TYR A 171 -15.62 -24.26 -10.44
CA TYR A 171 -16.66 -24.57 -9.48
C TYR A 171 -16.68 -26.05 -9.22
N ASP A 172 -16.53 -26.44 -7.97
CA ASP A 172 -16.64 -27.82 -7.49
C ASP A 172 -18.01 -28.04 -6.84
N LEU A 173 -18.83 -28.90 -7.46
CA LEU A 173 -20.16 -29.24 -6.96
C LEU A 173 -20.11 -29.95 -5.59
N ALA A 174 -19.11 -30.79 -5.35
CA ALA A 174 -19.02 -31.56 -4.11
C ALA A 174 -18.79 -30.68 -2.88
N THR A 175 -17.99 -29.65 -3.03
CA THR A 175 -17.68 -28.70 -1.98
C THR A 175 -18.49 -27.41 -2.05
N ASN A 176 -19.27 -27.22 -3.12
CA ASN A 176 -20.03 -26.00 -3.41
C ASN A 176 -19.16 -24.74 -3.41
N THR A 177 -17.94 -24.83 -3.94
CA THR A 177 -16.91 -23.80 -3.86
C THR A 177 -16.42 -23.39 -5.26
N VAL A 178 -16.27 -22.09 -5.50
CA VAL A 178 -15.57 -21.53 -6.67
C VAL A 178 -14.12 -21.25 -6.29
N THR A 179 -13.17 -21.85 -6.98
CA THR A 179 -11.75 -21.58 -6.86
C THR A 179 -11.28 -20.78 -8.08
N LEU A 180 -10.77 -19.58 -7.85
CA LEU A 180 -10.18 -18.75 -8.89
C LEU A 180 -8.66 -18.91 -8.82
N THR A 181 -8.03 -19.35 -9.92
CA THR A 181 -6.57 -19.45 -10.06
C THR A 181 -6.12 -18.32 -10.98
N TYR A 182 -5.30 -17.40 -10.46
CA TYR A 182 -4.88 -16.23 -11.19
C TYR A 182 -3.81 -16.54 -12.24
N SER A 183 -3.83 -15.77 -13.33
CA SER A 183 -2.80 -15.80 -14.38
C SER A 183 -1.72 -14.75 -14.12
N SER A 184 -0.72 -14.65 -15.02
CA SER A 184 0.30 -13.59 -14.99
C SER A 184 -0.25 -12.17 -15.19
N PHE A 185 -1.50 -12.00 -15.59
CA PHE A 185 -2.17 -10.70 -15.66
C PHE A 185 -2.07 -9.94 -14.33
N VAL A 186 -2.27 -10.63 -13.20
CA VAL A 186 -2.26 -10.01 -11.88
C VAL A 186 -0.88 -9.53 -11.43
N GLU A 187 0.19 -9.97 -12.09
CA GLU A 187 1.56 -9.55 -11.80
C GLU A 187 1.92 -8.21 -12.43
N THR A 188 1.20 -7.81 -13.46
CA THR A 188 1.49 -6.63 -14.29
C THR A 188 0.45 -5.53 -14.15
N LYS A 189 -0.59 -5.72 -13.35
CA LYS A 189 -1.70 -4.78 -13.17
C LYS A 189 -1.95 -4.48 -11.69
N SER A 190 -2.48 -3.31 -11.42
CA SER A 190 -2.99 -2.87 -10.11
C SER A 190 -4.49 -2.57 -10.20
N ASP A 191 -5.11 -2.27 -9.06
CA ASP A 191 -6.55 -1.99 -8.96
C ASP A 191 -7.40 -3.08 -9.64
N ILE A 192 -6.99 -4.34 -9.48
CA ILE A 192 -7.61 -5.49 -10.14
C ILE A 192 -9.01 -5.67 -9.60
N LYS A 193 -9.97 -5.76 -10.52
CA LYS A 193 -11.38 -6.04 -10.24
C LYS A 193 -11.79 -7.27 -11.01
N VAL A 194 -12.60 -8.10 -10.38
CA VAL A 194 -13.12 -9.32 -10.94
C VAL A 194 -14.63 -9.35 -10.72
N ASN A 195 -15.37 -9.74 -11.76
CA ASN A 195 -16.80 -10.00 -11.72
C ASN A 195 -17.02 -11.37 -12.31
N PHE A 196 -17.81 -12.19 -11.66
CA PHE A 196 -18.28 -13.45 -12.24
C PHE A 196 -19.71 -13.76 -11.79
N SER A 197 -20.35 -14.63 -12.52
CA SER A 197 -21.65 -15.19 -12.18
C SER A 197 -21.56 -16.71 -12.23
N ILE A 198 -22.12 -17.36 -11.24
CA ILE A 198 -22.28 -18.81 -11.18
C ILE A 198 -23.77 -19.14 -11.21
N SER A 199 -24.13 -20.11 -12.04
CA SER A 199 -25.51 -20.58 -12.11
C SER A 199 -25.80 -21.58 -11.00
N VAL A 200 -26.92 -21.39 -10.32
CA VAL A 200 -27.34 -22.20 -9.18
C VAL A 200 -28.84 -22.48 -9.21
N GLN A 201 -29.23 -23.50 -8.44
CA GLN A 201 -30.62 -23.74 -8.05
C GLN A 201 -30.70 -23.75 -6.52
N VAL A 202 -31.93 -23.66 -5.99
CA VAL A 202 -32.14 -23.89 -4.56
C VAL A 202 -31.83 -25.34 -4.24
N ASN A 203 -31.00 -25.58 -3.25
CA ASN A 203 -30.65 -26.91 -2.77
C ASN A 203 -31.82 -27.49 -1.98
N ALA A 204 -32.70 -28.23 -2.67
CA ALA A 204 -33.92 -28.80 -2.07
C ALA A 204 -33.67 -29.77 -0.90
N SER A 205 -32.49 -30.41 -0.86
CA SER A 205 -32.13 -31.29 0.27
C SER A 205 -31.82 -30.50 1.54
N LYS A 206 -31.34 -29.24 1.42
CA LYS A 206 -31.10 -28.33 2.54
C LYS A 206 -32.31 -27.46 2.84
N GLU A 207 -33.11 -27.16 1.82
CA GLU A 207 -34.26 -26.26 1.88
C GLU A 207 -35.55 -27.01 1.40
N PRO A 208 -36.13 -27.91 2.21
CA PRO A 208 -37.28 -28.67 1.76
C PRO A 208 -38.62 -27.92 1.79
N ALA A 209 -38.69 -26.78 2.50
CA ALA A 209 -39.92 -26.00 2.68
C ALA A 209 -39.88 -24.63 2.04
N ALA A 210 -41.05 -24.10 1.67
CA ALA A 210 -41.21 -22.74 1.16
C ALA A 210 -40.73 -21.73 2.22
N LYS A 211 -39.88 -20.81 1.79
CA LYS A 211 -39.35 -19.67 2.60
C LYS A 211 -38.62 -18.65 1.77
N ASP A 212 -38.39 -17.51 2.38
CA ASP A 212 -37.39 -16.54 1.86
C ASP A 212 -35.98 -17.01 2.21
N ILE A 213 -35.10 -17.14 1.23
CA ILE A 213 -33.74 -17.60 1.40
C ILE A 213 -32.80 -16.40 1.26
N SER A 214 -31.99 -16.16 2.29
CA SER A 214 -30.83 -15.27 2.27
C SER A 214 -29.57 -16.10 2.40
N GLY A 215 -28.51 -15.74 1.69
CA GLY A 215 -27.23 -16.46 1.72
C GLY A 215 -26.05 -15.56 1.99
N SER A 216 -24.95 -16.18 2.39
CA SER A 216 -23.66 -15.51 2.51
C SER A 216 -22.58 -16.31 1.81
N LEU A 217 -21.66 -15.62 1.15
CA LEU A 217 -20.43 -16.16 0.60
C LEU A 217 -19.38 -16.28 1.70
N THR A 218 -18.54 -17.31 1.66
CA THR A 218 -17.35 -17.38 2.53
C THR A 218 -16.11 -17.37 1.66
N VAL A 219 -15.24 -16.39 1.90
CA VAL A 219 -14.01 -16.17 1.13
C VAL A 219 -12.84 -16.74 1.91
N ASN A 220 -12.03 -17.59 1.25
CA ASN A 220 -10.82 -18.19 1.82
C ASN A 220 -11.07 -18.81 3.21
N GLN A 221 -12.24 -19.43 3.40
CA GLN A 221 -12.68 -20.10 4.63
C GLN A 221 -12.74 -19.21 5.90
N SER A 222 -12.65 -17.90 5.75
CA SER A 222 -12.54 -17.00 6.92
C SER A 222 -13.48 -15.79 6.89
N ASN A 223 -13.68 -15.16 5.74
CA ASN A 223 -14.44 -13.93 5.61
C ASN A 223 -15.81 -14.19 4.99
N THR A 224 -16.87 -13.73 5.63
CA THR A 224 -18.25 -13.88 5.12
C THR A 224 -18.76 -12.56 4.54
N PHE A 225 -19.51 -12.66 3.44
CA PHE A 225 -20.19 -11.54 2.81
C PHE A 225 -21.64 -11.93 2.50
N THR A 226 -22.61 -11.16 3.00
CA THR A 226 -24.02 -11.41 2.75
C THR A 226 -24.42 -11.03 1.34
N ILE A 227 -25.07 -11.94 0.62
CA ILE A 227 -25.61 -11.69 -0.72
C ILE A 227 -26.81 -10.75 -0.60
N THR A 228 -26.83 -9.70 -1.41
CA THR A 228 -27.90 -8.71 -1.39
C THR A 228 -29.20 -9.31 -1.92
N GLY A 229 -30.27 -9.09 -1.17
CA GLY A 229 -31.63 -9.58 -1.51
C GLY A 229 -31.96 -10.94 -0.88
N LYS A 230 -33.12 -11.43 -1.24
CA LYS A 230 -33.67 -12.72 -0.82
C LYS A 230 -34.31 -13.42 -2.01
N VAL A 231 -34.20 -14.74 -2.03
CA VAL A 231 -34.88 -15.58 -3.02
C VAL A 231 -36.19 -16.09 -2.42
N HIS A 232 -37.28 -15.77 -3.06
CA HIS A 232 -38.61 -16.21 -2.64
C HIS A 232 -38.87 -17.64 -3.10
N TYR A 233 -38.55 -18.61 -2.25
CA TYR A 233 -38.61 -20.03 -2.58
C TYR A 233 -39.98 -20.65 -2.20
N THR A 234 -40.63 -21.31 -3.15
CA THR A 234 -41.97 -21.93 -2.98
C THR A 234 -41.93 -23.34 -2.37
N GLY A 235 -40.74 -23.85 -2.07
CA GLY A 235 -40.56 -25.22 -1.63
C GLY A 235 -40.41 -26.21 -2.78
N ILE A 236 -40.25 -27.48 -2.45
CA ILE A 236 -40.18 -28.53 -3.43
C ILE A 236 -41.56 -28.62 -4.09
N GLU A 237 -41.57 -28.61 -5.42
CA GLU A 237 -42.81 -28.89 -6.19
C GLU A 237 -43.34 -30.25 -5.74
N LYS A 238 -44.57 -30.24 -5.24
CA LYS A 238 -45.20 -31.49 -4.82
C LYS A 238 -45.67 -32.27 -6.08
N ASP A 239 -45.11 -33.44 -6.26
CA ASP A 239 -45.51 -34.39 -7.35
C ASP A 239 -46.98 -34.84 -7.25
N SER A 240 -47.84 -33.99 -6.66
CA SER A 240 -49.15 -34.49 -6.22
C SER A 240 -50.03 -35.01 -7.34
N ASP A 241 -49.90 -34.53 -8.55
CA ASP A 241 -50.80 -34.84 -9.62
C ASP A 241 -50.15 -34.75 -11.03
N PHE A 242 -48.84 -35.13 -11.12
CA PHE A 242 -48.20 -35.17 -12.43
C PHE A 242 -48.85 -36.21 -13.33
N LYS A 243 -49.73 -35.73 -14.15
CA LYS A 243 -50.26 -36.53 -15.27
C LYS A 243 -49.25 -36.59 -16.41
N LEU A 244 -48.43 -35.54 -16.55
CA LEU A 244 -47.46 -35.40 -17.59
C LEU A 244 -46.24 -34.60 -17.06
N VAL A 245 -45.07 -35.20 -17.14
CA VAL A 245 -43.81 -34.55 -16.75
C VAL A 245 -42.84 -34.57 -17.93
N LYS A 246 -42.10 -33.50 -18.08
CA LYS A 246 -40.98 -33.42 -19.00
C LYS A 246 -39.79 -32.84 -18.28
N ASP A 247 -38.65 -33.53 -18.35
CA ASP A 247 -37.38 -33.04 -17.84
C ASP A 247 -36.22 -33.34 -18.79
N ALA A 248 -35.04 -32.87 -18.50
CA ALA A 248 -33.87 -33.14 -19.30
C ALA A 248 -32.61 -33.24 -18.39
N ASN A 249 -31.64 -34.01 -18.88
CA ASN A 249 -30.32 -33.98 -18.28
C ASN A 249 -29.67 -32.62 -18.51
N GLN A 250 -29.28 -31.94 -17.43
CA GLN A 250 -28.64 -30.62 -17.48
C GLN A 250 -27.23 -30.66 -18.09
N THR A 251 -26.62 -31.84 -18.16
CA THR A 251 -25.28 -32.02 -18.72
C THR A 251 -25.37 -32.35 -20.21
N LEU A 252 -24.77 -31.53 -21.04
CA LEU A 252 -24.60 -31.82 -22.47
C LEU A 252 -23.57 -32.93 -22.65
N SER A 253 -23.95 -33.99 -23.34
CA SER A 253 -22.98 -34.98 -23.84
C SER A 253 -22.40 -34.52 -25.17
N GLU A 254 -21.21 -35.00 -25.51
CA GLU A 254 -20.56 -34.74 -26.80
C GLU A 254 -20.41 -36.07 -27.52
N THR A 255 -20.74 -36.08 -28.78
CA THR A 255 -20.55 -37.24 -29.67
C THR A 255 -20.10 -36.72 -31.03
N THR A 256 -19.63 -37.66 -31.88
CA THR A 256 -19.36 -37.37 -33.29
C THR A 256 -20.55 -37.77 -34.12
N ASP A 257 -21.14 -36.84 -34.89
CA ASP A 257 -22.23 -37.14 -35.81
C ASP A 257 -21.73 -38.07 -36.90
N PRO A 258 -22.26 -39.30 -37.01
CA PRO A 258 -21.77 -40.30 -37.97
C PRO A 258 -22.03 -39.90 -39.42
N GLN A 259 -22.91 -38.96 -39.69
CA GLN A 259 -23.24 -38.51 -41.06
C GLN A 259 -22.30 -37.39 -41.52
N THR A 260 -21.87 -36.54 -40.59
CA THR A 260 -21.08 -35.33 -40.95
C THR A 260 -19.64 -35.39 -40.46
N GLY A 261 -19.33 -36.29 -39.56
CA GLY A 261 -18.01 -36.39 -38.91
C GLY A 261 -17.74 -35.27 -37.90
N ASN A 262 -18.70 -34.37 -37.67
CA ASN A 262 -18.56 -33.22 -36.76
C ASN A 262 -18.89 -33.62 -35.33
N LYS A 263 -18.22 -32.97 -34.37
CA LYS A 263 -18.63 -33.04 -32.97
C LYS A 263 -19.94 -32.28 -32.75
N ILE A 264 -20.88 -32.92 -32.10
CA ILE A 264 -22.19 -32.37 -31.76
C ILE A 264 -22.42 -32.48 -30.25
N LYS A 265 -23.19 -31.55 -29.73
CA LYS A 265 -23.66 -31.56 -28.34
C LYS A 265 -25.06 -32.10 -28.30
N LEU A 266 -25.32 -32.99 -27.30
CA LEU A 266 -26.63 -33.63 -27.12
C LEU A 266 -27.15 -33.32 -25.72
N VAL A 267 -28.48 -33.13 -25.64
CA VAL A 267 -29.25 -33.15 -24.42
C VAL A 267 -30.19 -34.33 -24.44
N ARG A 268 -30.29 -35.07 -23.35
CA ARG A 268 -31.25 -36.18 -23.17
C ARG A 268 -32.46 -35.66 -22.45
N TYR A 269 -33.62 -35.80 -23.07
CA TYR A 269 -34.93 -35.53 -22.48
C TYR A 269 -35.56 -36.79 -21.95
N ARG A 270 -36.41 -36.63 -20.92
CA ARG A 270 -37.31 -37.63 -20.37
C ARG A 270 -38.73 -37.10 -20.35
N ILE A 271 -39.69 -37.94 -20.72
CA ILE A 271 -41.14 -37.71 -20.59
C ILE A 271 -41.72 -38.80 -19.73
N LEU A 272 -42.50 -38.42 -18.73
CA LEU A 272 -43.29 -39.33 -17.89
C LEU A 272 -44.76 -39.02 -18.15
N ILE A 273 -45.52 -40.05 -18.49
CA ILE A 273 -46.99 -39.98 -18.71
C ILE A 273 -47.65 -40.90 -17.71
N ASN A 274 -48.48 -40.35 -16.77
CA ASN A 274 -49.25 -41.06 -15.80
C ASN A 274 -50.61 -40.36 -15.63
N LEU A 275 -51.58 -40.71 -16.47
CA LEU A 275 -52.84 -39.95 -16.54
C LEU A 275 -53.77 -40.27 -15.34
N GLY A 276 -53.57 -41.40 -14.65
CA GLY A 276 -54.41 -41.80 -13.55
C GLY A 276 -55.84 -42.21 -13.95
N GLU A 277 -56.06 -42.27 -15.28
CA GLU A 277 -57.38 -42.68 -15.87
C GLU A 277 -57.13 -43.44 -17.17
N ALA A 278 -58.05 -44.33 -17.51
CA ALA A 278 -57.98 -45.12 -18.74
C ALA A 278 -58.18 -44.18 -19.95
N ARG A 279 -57.31 -44.34 -20.94
CA ARG A 279 -57.33 -43.54 -22.18
C ARG A 279 -57.10 -44.43 -23.39
N ASN A 280 -57.83 -44.13 -24.47
CA ASN A 280 -57.68 -44.80 -25.76
C ASN A 280 -56.99 -43.92 -26.78
N ASN A 281 -56.23 -44.55 -27.63
CA ASN A 281 -55.53 -43.90 -28.74
C ASN A 281 -54.69 -42.68 -28.30
N LEU A 282 -53.95 -42.87 -27.23
CA LEU A 282 -53.05 -41.85 -26.75
C LEU A 282 -52.05 -41.42 -27.83
N THR A 283 -51.90 -40.14 -28.02
CA THR A 283 -50.89 -39.57 -28.87
C THR A 283 -50.01 -38.61 -28.05
N LEU A 284 -48.73 -38.57 -28.38
CA LEU A 284 -47.76 -37.62 -27.81
C LEU A 284 -47.20 -36.75 -28.95
N LYS A 285 -47.46 -35.48 -28.88
CA LYS A 285 -46.82 -34.47 -29.71
C LYS A 285 -45.77 -33.76 -28.94
N ASP A 286 -44.57 -33.62 -29.50
CA ASP A 286 -43.44 -32.90 -28.95
C ASP A 286 -43.00 -31.83 -29.94
N THR A 287 -42.69 -30.63 -29.45
CA THR A 287 -42.37 -29.48 -30.30
C THR A 287 -41.23 -28.66 -29.75
N LEU A 288 -40.12 -28.64 -30.48
CA LEU A 288 -38.96 -27.80 -30.19
C LEU A 288 -39.21 -26.37 -30.68
N GLY A 289 -38.88 -25.40 -29.87
CA GLY A 289 -38.99 -24.00 -30.17
C GLY A 289 -37.93 -23.47 -31.16
N GLU A 290 -37.69 -22.18 -31.14
CA GLU A 290 -36.69 -21.52 -31.96
C GLU A 290 -35.27 -21.94 -31.55
N GLY A 291 -34.32 -21.76 -32.48
CA GLY A 291 -32.87 -22.09 -32.24
C GLY A 291 -32.39 -23.23 -33.12
N SER A 292 -31.07 -23.40 -33.16
CA SER A 292 -30.39 -24.40 -34.01
C SER A 292 -30.24 -25.72 -33.23
N PHE A 293 -31.35 -26.46 -33.08
CA PHE A 293 -31.37 -27.75 -32.41
C PHE A 293 -32.49 -28.60 -33.01
N SER A 294 -32.35 -29.93 -33.01
CA SER A 294 -33.31 -30.88 -33.59
C SER A 294 -33.23 -32.25 -32.90
N TYR A 295 -34.26 -33.07 -33.05
CA TYR A 295 -34.24 -34.44 -32.53
C TYR A 295 -33.14 -35.24 -33.20
N TYR A 296 -32.54 -36.15 -32.40
CA TYR A 296 -31.39 -36.95 -32.78
C TYR A 296 -31.56 -38.39 -32.33
N VAL A 297 -31.11 -39.31 -33.20
CA VAL A 297 -31.03 -40.73 -32.87
C VAL A 297 -29.91 -41.39 -33.64
N ASP A 298 -29.14 -42.20 -32.99
CA ASP A 298 -28.17 -43.12 -33.56
C ASP A 298 -28.12 -44.42 -32.73
N ASP A 299 -27.20 -45.32 -33.06
CA ASP A 299 -27.10 -46.61 -32.37
C ASP A 299 -26.62 -46.47 -30.90
N THR A 300 -25.93 -45.42 -30.58
CA THR A 300 -25.41 -45.12 -29.23
C THR A 300 -26.34 -44.21 -28.44
N HIS A 301 -27.23 -43.47 -29.10
CA HIS A 301 -28.22 -42.58 -28.50
C HIS A 301 -29.62 -42.91 -28.99
N PRO A 302 -30.13 -44.10 -28.67
CA PRO A 302 -31.45 -44.54 -29.11
C PRO A 302 -32.55 -43.79 -28.39
N VAL A 303 -33.74 -43.71 -29.04
CA VAL A 303 -34.97 -43.49 -28.30
C VAL A 303 -35.27 -44.72 -27.47
N SER A 304 -35.69 -44.54 -26.22
CA SER A 304 -36.07 -45.62 -25.33
C SER A 304 -37.46 -45.35 -24.79
N ILE A 305 -38.37 -46.27 -25.01
CA ILE A 305 -39.77 -46.16 -24.59
C ILE A 305 -40.11 -47.36 -23.70
N ARG A 306 -40.63 -47.02 -22.53
CA ARG A 306 -41.10 -48.04 -21.54
C ARG A 306 -42.58 -47.81 -21.26
N LYS A 307 -43.36 -48.87 -21.21
CA LYS A 307 -44.75 -48.87 -20.76
C LYS A 307 -44.89 -49.82 -19.55
N GLY A 308 -45.64 -49.41 -18.56
CA GLY A 308 -45.80 -50.24 -17.33
C GLY A 308 -46.73 -49.59 -16.31
N LYS A 309 -46.83 -50.23 -15.15
CA LYS A 309 -47.58 -49.70 -14.02
C LYS A 309 -46.79 -48.80 -13.17
N TRP A 310 -47.35 -47.66 -12.80
CA TRP A 310 -46.72 -46.67 -11.91
C TRP A 310 -46.83 -47.08 -10.45
N GLN A 311 -45.74 -46.96 -9.72
CA GLN A 311 -45.65 -47.12 -8.29
C GLN A 311 -45.05 -45.92 -7.61
N ARG A 312 -45.53 -45.57 -6.44
CA ARG A 312 -44.97 -44.57 -5.59
C ARG A 312 -43.70 -45.09 -4.93
N GLY A 313 -42.70 -44.23 -4.87
CA GLY A 313 -41.42 -44.52 -4.25
C GLY A 313 -40.29 -44.75 -5.28
N HIS A 314 -39.11 -45.01 -4.80
CA HIS A 314 -37.95 -45.24 -5.65
C HIS A 314 -37.11 -46.42 -5.15
N PHE A 315 -36.23 -46.95 -5.97
CA PHE A 315 -35.24 -47.93 -5.57
C PHE A 315 -33.97 -47.26 -5.08
N GLU A 316 -33.53 -47.62 -3.87
CA GLU A 316 -32.21 -47.26 -3.33
C GLU A 316 -31.40 -48.57 -3.22
N GLY A 317 -30.40 -48.70 -4.09
CA GLY A 317 -29.68 -49.96 -4.26
C GLY A 317 -30.61 -51.09 -4.72
N THR A 318 -30.84 -52.09 -3.90
CA THR A 318 -31.73 -53.22 -4.19
C THR A 318 -33.10 -53.13 -3.50
N LYS A 319 -33.33 -52.04 -2.72
CA LYS A 319 -34.54 -51.87 -1.94
C LYS A 319 -35.44 -50.79 -2.52
N TRP A 320 -36.74 -51.10 -2.56
CA TRP A 320 -37.76 -50.10 -2.81
C TRP A 320 -38.01 -49.26 -1.57
N ASN A 321 -37.85 -47.97 -1.73
CA ASN A 321 -38.13 -46.97 -0.67
C ASN A 321 -39.32 -46.12 -1.12
N PRO A 322 -40.43 -46.08 -0.33
CA PRO A 322 -41.44 -45.05 -0.56
C PRO A 322 -40.77 -43.67 -0.37
N ASP A 323 -41.16 -42.71 -1.18
CA ASP A 323 -40.55 -41.36 -1.15
C ASP A 323 -40.66 -40.74 0.26
N PRO A 324 -39.57 -40.52 0.95
CA PRO A 324 -39.59 -40.05 2.32
C PRO A 324 -39.97 -38.56 2.44
N ILE A 325 -39.83 -37.77 1.36
CA ILE A 325 -39.98 -36.31 1.42
C ILE A 325 -41.43 -35.90 1.12
N ASN A 326 -42.09 -36.49 0.14
CA ASN A 326 -43.42 -36.05 -0.31
C ASN A 326 -44.40 -37.21 -0.51
N GLY A 327 -44.02 -38.49 -0.35
CA GLY A 327 -44.85 -39.65 -0.60
C GLY A 327 -45.29 -39.80 -2.02
N LYS A 328 -44.61 -39.22 -3.02
CA LYS A 328 -45.12 -39.09 -4.39
C LYS A 328 -44.05 -39.16 -5.50
N HIS A 329 -43.00 -39.95 -5.26
CA HIS A 329 -42.11 -40.30 -6.34
C HIS A 329 -42.67 -41.52 -7.09
N TRP A 330 -42.79 -41.37 -8.42
CA TRP A 330 -43.34 -42.41 -9.27
C TRP A 330 -42.23 -43.12 -10.02
N ASP A 331 -42.25 -44.45 -10.00
CA ASP A 331 -41.37 -45.27 -10.81
C ASP A 331 -42.16 -46.26 -11.65
N LEU A 332 -41.72 -46.42 -12.88
CA LEU A 332 -42.37 -47.36 -13.81
C LEU A 332 -41.78 -48.76 -13.62
N ARG A 333 -42.58 -49.74 -13.23
CA ARG A 333 -42.10 -51.10 -13.17
C ARG A 333 -41.88 -51.67 -14.55
N ASN A 334 -40.84 -52.48 -14.71
CA ASN A 334 -40.52 -53.21 -15.93
C ASN A 334 -41.47 -54.44 -16.10
N ASP A 335 -42.75 -54.17 -16.16
CA ASP A 335 -43.71 -55.21 -16.50
C ASP A 335 -43.86 -55.24 -18.03
N THR A 336 -43.75 -56.39 -18.61
CA THR A 336 -44.08 -56.61 -20.02
C THR A 336 -45.57 -56.70 -20.17
N PHE A 337 -46.18 -55.68 -20.82
CA PHE A 337 -47.63 -55.72 -21.10
C PHE A 337 -47.84 -56.33 -22.45
N THR A 338 -48.71 -57.36 -22.45
CA THR A 338 -49.07 -58.15 -23.67
C THR A 338 -50.41 -57.78 -24.25
N ASP A 339 -51.19 -56.89 -23.63
CA ASP A 339 -52.58 -56.57 -24.00
C ASP A 339 -52.69 -55.39 -24.98
N GLY A 340 -52.77 -55.66 -26.24
CA GLY A 340 -53.32 -54.79 -27.30
C GLY A 340 -52.68 -53.44 -27.50
N ALA A 341 -51.62 -53.16 -26.71
CA ALA A 341 -50.83 -51.89 -26.89
C ALA A 341 -49.94 -51.97 -28.14
N PRO A 342 -49.75 -50.87 -28.88
CA PRO A 342 -48.77 -50.88 -29.94
C PRO A 342 -47.46 -51.42 -29.41
N ASN A 343 -46.83 -52.31 -30.19
CA ASN A 343 -45.53 -52.85 -29.85
C ASN A 343 -44.54 -51.64 -29.62
N ILE A 344 -43.96 -51.60 -28.46
CA ILE A 344 -42.99 -50.53 -28.09
C ILE A 344 -41.96 -50.28 -29.22
N HIS A 345 -41.50 -51.37 -29.85
CA HIS A 345 -40.59 -51.25 -31.02
C HIS A 345 -41.27 -50.56 -32.22
N ALA A 346 -42.59 -50.66 -32.39
CA ALA A 346 -43.30 -49.93 -33.44
C ALA A 346 -43.25 -48.40 -33.16
N ILE A 347 -43.47 -48.00 -31.89
CA ILE A 347 -43.41 -46.59 -31.45
C ILE A 347 -42.00 -46.08 -31.58
N GLU A 348 -40.99 -46.84 -31.18
CA GLU A 348 -39.58 -46.48 -31.36
C GLU A 348 -39.22 -46.34 -32.84
N LYS A 349 -39.72 -47.21 -33.69
CA LYS A 349 -39.56 -47.14 -35.14
C LYS A 349 -40.23 -45.92 -35.71
N GLU A 350 -41.44 -45.56 -35.24
CA GLU A 350 -42.14 -44.35 -35.62
C GLU A 350 -41.33 -43.12 -35.28
N PHE A 351 -40.71 -43.04 -34.07
CA PHE A 351 -39.81 -41.95 -33.69
C PHE A 351 -38.60 -41.89 -34.64
N LYS A 352 -37.92 -43.01 -34.85
CA LYS A 352 -36.73 -43.09 -35.72
C LYS A 352 -37.01 -42.62 -37.15
N GLN A 353 -38.21 -42.86 -37.65
CA GLN A 353 -38.61 -42.43 -39.00
C GLN A 353 -39.05 -40.98 -39.08
N ASN A 354 -39.66 -40.45 -38.03
CA ASN A 354 -40.39 -39.20 -38.10
C ASN A 354 -39.75 -38.03 -37.36
N ALA A 355 -38.94 -38.27 -36.33
CA ALA A 355 -38.38 -37.20 -35.46
C ALA A 355 -37.00 -36.65 -35.89
N PRO A 356 -36.00 -37.46 -36.27
CA PRO A 356 -34.63 -36.97 -36.47
C PRO A 356 -34.52 -35.82 -37.45
N GLY A 357 -33.78 -34.78 -37.09
CA GLY A 357 -33.56 -33.57 -37.89
C GLY A 357 -34.75 -32.60 -37.92
N LYS A 358 -35.88 -32.94 -37.29
CA LYS A 358 -37.06 -32.08 -37.24
C LYS A 358 -37.21 -31.33 -35.94
N LYS A 359 -38.22 -30.43 -35.92
CA LYS A 359 -38.62 -29.62 -34.76
C LYS A 359 -39.87 -30.13 -34.06
N ASN A 360 -40.51 -31.12 -34.60
CA ASN A 360 -41.68 -31.74 -33.98
C ASN A 360 -41.75 -33.24 -34.34
N PHE A 361 -42.40 -34.00 -33.48
CA PHE A 361 -42.84 -35.35 -33.79
C PHE A 361 -44.22 -35.62 -33.19
N LEU A 362 -44.90 -36.63 -33.70
CA LEU A 362 -46.10 -37.20 -33.15
C LEU A 362 -45.88 -38.72 -33.00
N LEU A 363 -46.15 -39.26 -31.80
CA LEU A 363 -46.12 -40.70 -31.52
C LEU A 363 -47.51 -41.18 -31.18
N HIS A 364 -47.86 -42.36 -31.69
CA HIS A 364 -49.11 -43.05 -31.36
C HIS A 364 -48.82 -44.08 -30.28
N LEU A 365 -49.15 -43.77 -29.02
CA LEU A 365 -48.86 -44.58 -27.84
C LEU A 365 -49.88 -45.68 -27.62
N GLY A 366 -51.10 -45.54 -28.20
CA GLY A 366 -52.20 -46.50 -28.08
C GLY A 366 -52.95 -46.40 -26.73
N ASN A 367 -53.54 -47.51 -26.27
CA ASN A 367 -54.38 -47.48 -25.09
C ASN A 367 -53.56 -47.62 -23.81
N ALA A 368 -54.04 -47.00 -22.72
CA ALA A 368 -53.45 -47.15 -21.38
C ALA A 368 -54.59 -47.29 -20.34
N THR A 369 -54.49 -48.20 -19.39
CA THR A 369 -55.37 -48.30 -18.22
C THR A 369 -55.02 -47.20 -17.22
N ALA A 370 -55.87 -46.98 -16.21
CA ALA A 370 -55.69 -45.92 -15.23
C ALA A 370 -54.38 -46.04 -14.40
N ASP A 371 -53.80 -47.22 -14.26
CA ASP A 371 -52.58 -47.53 -13.55
C ASP A 371 -51.35 -47.63 -14.46
N GLN A 372 -51.55 -47.53 -15.78
CA GLN A 372 -50.51 -47.63 -16.78
C GLN A 372 -50.01 -46.24 -17.21
N GLY A 373 -48.73 -46.21 -17.61
CA GLY A 373 -48.11 -45.01 -18.16
C GLY A 373 -46.86 -45.28 -18.98
N TYR A 374 -46.22 -44.24 -19.37
CA TYR A 374 -45.06 -44.31 -20.24
C TYR A 374 -43.90 -43.51 -19.64
N GLU A 375 -42.66 -44.02 -19.85
CA GLU A 375 -41.41 -43.30 -19.69
C GLU A 375 -40.69 -43.29 -21.04
N ILE A 376 -40.38 -42.10 -21.58
CA ILE A 376 -39.81 -41.91 -22.89
C ILE A 376 -38.54 -41.10 -22.78
N PHE A 377 -37.43 -41.67 -23.27
CA PHE A 377 -36.16 -40.98 -23.38
C PHE A 377 -35.80 -40.75 -24.83
N TYR A 378 -35.33 -39.57 -25.16
CA TYR A 378 -34.82 -39.24 -26.48
C TYR A 378 -33.75 -38.17 -26.40
N TYR A 379 -33.07 -37.94 -27.51
CA TYR A 379 -32.00 -36.97 -27.60
C TYR A 379 -32.36 -35.86 -28.56
N VAL A 380 -31.82 -34.67 -28.24
CA VAL A 380 -31.84 -33.49 -29.09
C VAL A 380 -30.41 -33.04 -29.32
N LYS A 381 -30.04 -32.83 -30.58
CA LYS A 381 -28.72 -32.31 -30.96
C LYS A 381 -28.80 -30.81 -31.19
N PHE A 382 -27.69 -30.17 -30.84
CA PHE A 382 -27.46 -28.77 -31.16
C PHE A 382 -26.58 -28.64 -32.41
N ASP A 383 -26.95 -27.76 -33.33
CA ASP A 383 -26.12 -27.42 -34.49
C ASP A 383 -25.06 -26.41 -34.05
N GLY A 384 -23.89 -26.90 -33.66
CA GLY A 384 -22.79 -26.12 -33.10
C GLY A 384 -22.85 -26.00 -31.59
N VAL A 385 -22.16 -24.98 -31.05
CA VAL A 385 -22.15 -24.72 -29.61
C VAL A 385 -23.45 -24.03 -29.19
N PRO A 386 -24.23 -24.62 -28.24
CA PRO A 386 -25.45 -24.00 -27.76
C PRO A 386 -25.17 -22.60 -27.20
N LYS A 387 -26.03 -21.65 -27.53
CA LYS A 387 -25.96 -20.28 -27.06
C LYS A 387 -26.24 -20.24 -25.55
N ALA A 388 -25.34 -19.59 -24.82
CA ALA A 388 -25.56 -19.30 -23.43
C ALA A 388 -26.70 -18.28 -23.26
N ASN A 389 -27.44 -18.38 -22.16
CA ASN A 389 -28.57 -17.51 -21.82
C ASN A 389 -29.69 -17.52 -22.85
N PHE A 390 -29.88 -18.65 -23.51
CA PHE A 390 -30.96 -18.88 -24.47
C PHE A 390 -31.86 -20.02 -24.00
N ASP A 391 -33.17 -19.76 -23.91
CA ASP A 391 -34.19 -20.78 -23.55
C ASP A 391 -34.49 -21.63 -24.78
N TYR A 392 -33.97 -22.85 -24.79
CA TYR A 392 -34.33 -23.88 -25.81
C TYR A 392 -35.63 -24.53 -25.40
N LYS A 393 -36.73 -23.93 -25.85
CA LYS A 393 -38.10 -24.39 -25.53
C LYS A 393 -38.37 -25.77 -26.08
N ASN A 394 -39.04 -26.57 -25.28
CA ASN A 394 -39.48 -27.88 -25.69
C ASN A 394 -40.83 -28.22 -25.01
N ASP A 395 -41.91 -28.10 -25.77
CA ASP A 395 -43.29 -28.26 -25.34
C ASP A 395 -43.81 -29.66 -25.72
N ILE A 396 -44.62 -30.27 -24.82
CA ILE A 396 -45.29 -31.52 -25.10
C ILE A 396 -46.80 -31.41 -24.88
N GLU A 397 -47.51 -32.18 -25.64
CA GLU A 397 -48.96 -32.31 -25.57
C GLU A 397 -49.35 -33.78 -25.71
N VAL A 398 -50.13 -34.25 -24.75
CA VAL A 398 -50.72 -35.60 -24.80
C VAL A 398 -52.22 -35.49 -25.02
N ASP A 399 -52.71 -36.13 -26.08
CA ASP A 399 -54.11 -36.19 -26.44
C ASP A 399 -54.64 -37.63 -26.52
N SER A 400 -55.95 -37.83 -26.54
CA SER A 400 -56.58 -39.15 -26.58
C SER A 400 -58.02 -39.07 -27.07
N ASP A 401 -58.52 -40.17 -27.65
CA ASP A 401 -59.91 -40.28 -27.97
C ASP A 401 -60.82 -40.45 -26.75
N GLY A 402 -62.00 -39.86 -26.78
CA GLY A 402 -63.10 -40.13 -25.87
C GLY A 402 -63.09 -39.45 -24.51
N ALA A 403 -62.18 -38.61 -24.27
CA ALA A 403 -62.21 -37.74 -23.09
C ALA A 403 -62.60 -36.31 -23.54
N GLY A 404 -63.75 -35.85 -23.06
CA GLY A 404 -64.17 -34.45 -23.30
C GLY A 404 -63.29 -33.38 -22.66
N GLY A 405 -61.97 -33.59 -22.61
CA GLY A 405 -61.02 -32.72 -21.99
C GLY A 405 -59.98 -32.22 -23.01
N SER A 406 -59.50 -31.02 -22.77
CA SER A 406 -58.39 -30.45 -23.53
C SER A 406 -57.12 -31.31 -23.40
N PRO A 407 -56.22 -31.34 -24.39
CA PRO A 407 -54.95 -32.02 -24.32
C PRO A 407 -54.13 -31.59 -23.08
N ILE A 408 -53.47 -32.57 -22.45
CA ILE A 408 -52.61 -32.29 -21.30
C ILE A 408 -51.25 -31.84 -21.80
N LYS A 409 -50.76 -30.72 -21.26
CA LYS A 409 -49.54 -30.06 -21.73
C LYS A 409 -48.53 -29.99 -20.62
N ALA A 410 -47.26 -30.16 -21.00
CA ALA A 410 -46.12 -29.86 -20.17
C ALA A 410 -45.00 -29.24 -21.03
N LYS A 411 -44.02 -28.67 -20.39
CA LYS A 411 -42.86 -28.09 -21.07
C LYS A 411 -41.61 -28.23 -20.23
N TYR A 412 -40.46 -28.23 -20.88
CA TYR A 412 -39.20 -28.13 -20.25
C TYR A 412 -38.28 -27.30 -21.15
N ASP A 413 -37.97 -26.10 -20.70
CA ASP A 413 -37.06 -25.20 -21.39
C ASP A 413 -35.63 -25.53 -20.96
N PHE A 414 -34.86 -26.14 -21.89
CA PHE A 414 -33.45 -26.40 -21.64
C PHE A 414 -32.67 -25.09 -21.72
N PHE A 415 -31.91 -24.84 -20.67
CA PHE A 415 -31.13 -23.63 -20.57
C PHE A 415 -29.64 -23.97 -20.49
N VAL A 416 -28.83 -23.40 -21.38
CA VAL A 416 -27.38 -23.53 -21.30
C VAL A 416 -26.88 -22.53 -20.31
N GLN A 417 -26.47 -23.03 -19.16
CA GLN A 417 -25.81 -22.17 -18.13
C GLN A 417 -24.49 -21.64 -18.64
N ASN A 418 -24.26 -20.40 -18.37
CA ASN A 418 -22.99 -19.76 -18.62
C ASN A 418 -22.47 -19.16 -17.32
N SER A 419 -21.75 -19.98 -16.56
CA SER A 419 -20.85 -19.42 -15.56
C SER A 419 -19.72 -18.75 -16.30
N GLY A 420 -19.41 -17.54 -15.92
CA GLY A 420 -18.40 -16.75 -16.62
C GLY A 420 -18.13 -15.44 -15.91
N GLY A 421 -17.08 -14.77 -16.33
CA GLY A 421 -16.74 -13.53 -15.69
C GLY A 421 -15.81 -12.65 -16.51
N SER A 422 -15.62 -11.45 -16.02
CA SER A 422 -14.70 -10.46 -16.57
C SER A 422 -13.81 -9.91 -15.45
N GLY A 423 -12.64 -9.47 -15.85
CA GLY A 423 -11.73 -8.77 -14.94
C GLY A 423 -11.20 -7.50 -15.58
N SER A 424 -10.58 -6.68 -14.79
CA SER A 424 -9.85 -5.48 -15.23
C SER A 424 -8.70 -5.20 -14.29
N GLY A 425 -7.73 -4.42 -14.77
CA GLY A 425 -6.62 -3.92 -13.96
C GLY A 425 -5.97 -2.74 -14.66
N ASP A 426 -5.33 -1.88 -13.89
CA ASP A 426 -4.75 -0.62 -14.35
C ASP A 426 -3.23 -0.66 -14.37
N ASN A 427 -2.64 0.03 -15.34
CA ASN A 427 -1.22 0.38 -15.37
C ASN A 427 -1.06 1.85 -14.97
N TYR A 428 0.09 2.15 -14.39
CA TYR A 428 0.48 3.47 -13.93
C TYR A 428 1.71 3.97 -14.70
N SER A 429 1.93 5.26 -14.69
CA SER A 429 3.10 5.87 -15.34
C SER A 429 3.65 7.04 -14.53
N ILE A 430 4.94 7.28 -14.65
CA ILE A 430 5.62 8.44 -14.10
C ILE A 430 6.09 9.30 -15.26
N ASN A 431 5.67 10.57 -15.29
CA ASN A 431 6.14 11.57 -16.24
C ASN A 431 7.07 12.54 -15.53
N ILE A 432 8.34 12.53 -15.89
CA ILE A 432 9.37 13.43 -15.37
C ILE A 432 9.48 14.62 -16.31
N LYS A 433 9.34 15.83 -15.76
CA LYS A 433 9.52 17.12 -16.45
C LYS A 433 10.81 17.77 -15.98
N LYS A 434 11.75 17.93 -16.88
CA LYS A 434 13.10 18.40 -16.61
C LYS A 434 13.33 19.80 -17.12
N THR A 435 13.71 20.70 -16.22
CA THR A 435 14.04 22.09 -16.57
C THR A 435 15.36 22.53 -15.95
N ASP A 436 15.88 23.68 -16.37
CA ASP A 436 16.87 24.41 -15.61
C ASP A 436 16.21 25.40 -14.63
N GLU A 437 17.06 26.18 -13.93
CA GLU A 437 16.63 27.19 -12.95
C GLU A 437 15.89 28.37 -13.59
N ASP A 438 16.04 28.61 -14.90
CA ASP A 438 15.35 29.64 -15.65
C ASP A 438 14.05 29.13 -16.29
N GLY A 439 13.72 27.82 -16.12
CA GLY A 439 12.52 27.16 -16.63
C GLY A 439 12.69 26.63 -18.08
N ALA A 440 13.89 26.68 -18.66
CA ALA A 440 14.16 26.10 -19.97
C ALA A 440 14.16 24.56 -19.86
N VAL A 441 13.47 23.87 -20.80
CA VAL A 441 13.38 22.41 -20.84
C VAL A 441 14.74 21.78 -21.17
N LEU A 442 15.05 20.64 -20.58
CA LEU A 442 16.33 19.99 -20.69
C LEU A 442 16.20 18.56 -21.23
N LYS A 443 16.73 18.35 -22.45
CA LYS A 443 16.90 17.06 -23.10
C LYS A 443 18.09 16.29 -22.54
N GLY A 444 17.99 14.96 -22.51
CA GLY A 444 19.12 14.04 -22.29
C GLY A 444 19.45 13.77 -20.82
N ALA A 445 18.69 14.29 -19.87
CA ALA A 445 18.77 13.86 -18.49
C ALA A 445 18.32 12.40 -18.37
N LYS A 446 19.07 11.57 -17.63
CA LYS A 446 18.72 10.16 -17.40
C LYS A 446 18.31 9.94 -15.94
N PHE A 447 17.26 9.16 -15.78
CA PHE A 447 16.70 8.84 -14.47
C PHE A 447 16.57 7.33 -14.29
N ALA A 448 16.99 6.84 -13.13
CA ALA A 448 16.67 5.50 -12.66
C ALA A 448 15.44 5.56 -11.74
N VAL A 449 14.53 4.61 -11.92
CA VAL A 449 13.32 4.46 -11.11
C VAL A 449 13.36 3.12 -10.40
N ALA A 450 13.24 3.12 -9.08
CA ALA A 450 13.18 1.93 -8.25
C ALA A 450 11.85 1.87 -7.48
N ASN A 451 11.30 0.67 -7.28
CA ASN A 451 10.06 0.43 -6.55
C ASN A 451 10.26 0.47 -5.02
N SER A 452 9.18 0.22 -4.26
CA SER A 452 9.21 0.18 -2.78
C SER A 452 10.18 -0.85 -2.19
N GLN A 453 10.53 -1.89 -2.94
CA GLN A 453 11.51 -2.91 -2.57
C GLN A 453 12.94 -2.52 -2.95
N ASN A 454 13.15 -1.30 -3.46
CA ASN A 454 14.42 -0.80 -3.98
C ASN A 454 14.96 -1.59 -5.19
N ILE A 455 14.05 -2.22 -5.95
CA ILE A 455 14.37 -2.88 -7.22
C ILE A 455 14.21 -1.86 -8.34
N GLN A 456 15.24 -1.69 -9.17
CA GLN A 456 15.16 -0.80 -10.33
C GLN A 456 14.18 -1.39 -11.35
N VAL A 457 13.12 -0.64 -11.63
CA VAL A 457 12.04 -1.04 -12.57
C VAL A 457 12.18 -0.38 -13.93
N GLY A 458 13.05 0.62 -14.07
CA GLY A 458 13.30 1.25 -15.35
C GLY A 458 14.36 2.35 -15.32
N THR A 459 14.77 2.73 -16.53
CA THR A 459 15.59 3.91 -16.78
C THR A 459 14.98 4.67 -17.94
N VAL A 460 14.83 5.98 -17.80
CA VAL A 460 14.26 6.85 -18.83
C VAL A 460 15.14 8.06 -19.08
N SER A 461 15.03 8.64 -20.27
CA SER A 461 15.78 9.84 -20.66
C SER A 461 14.82 10.91 -21.16
N THR A 462 15.09 12.16 -20.82
CA THR A 462 14.25 13.28 -21.28
C THR A 462 14.46 13.57 -22.77
N ASP A 463 13.34 13.82 -23.43
CA ASP A 463 13.24 14.18 -24.85
C ASP A 463 13.48 15.69 -25.12
N GLU A 464 13.15 16.14 -26.33
CA GLU A 464 13.25 17.54 -26.75
C GLU A 464 12.38 18.49 -25.93
N ASN A 465 11.30 17.99 -25.35
CA ASN A 465 10.37 18.75 -24.50
C ASN A 465 10.79 18.73 -23.03
N GLY A 466 11.91 18.07 -22.71
CA GLY A 466 12.34 17.84 -21.35
C GLY A 466 11.49 16.83 -20.60
N GLU A 467 10.76 15.95 -21.31
CA GLU A 467 9.89 14.95 -20.71
C GLU A 467 10.46 13.54 -20.82
N ALA A 468 10.31 12.76 -19.77
CA ALA A 468 10.61 11.34 -19.76
C ALA A 468 9.47 10.55 -19.09
N VAL A 469 8.93 9.55 -19.80
CA VAL A 469 7.80 8.76 -19.33
C VAL A 469 8.24 7.32 -19.10
N LEU A 470 7.97 6.80 -17.91
CA LEU A 470 8.04 5.36 -17.59
C LEU A 470 6.61 4.86 -17.39
N SER A 471 6.17 3.96 -18.28
CA SER A 471 4.84 3.34 -18.27
C SER A 471 4.86 1.92 -17.71
N ASP A 472 3.69 1.28 -17.68
CA ASP A 472 3.47 -0.11 -17.27
C ASP A 472 3.91 -0.43 -15.83
N LEU A 473 3.78 0.57 -14.98
CA LEU A 473 4.08 0.47 -13.57
C LEU A 473 2.88 -0.07 -12.77
N LEU A 474 3.15 -0.71 -11.67
CA LEU A 474 2.16 -1.02 -10.65
C LEU A 474 1.86 0.23 -9.80
N LYS A 475 0.75 0.23 -9.09
CA LYS A 475 0.46 1.25 -8.07
C LYS A 475 1.30 0.97 -6.83
N ASP A 476 2.46 1.59 -6.75
CA ASP A 476 3.44 1.39 -5.69
C ASP A 476 4.08 2.75 -5.32
N THR A 477 5.01 2.72 -4.38
CA THR A 477 5.90 3.85 -4.08
C THR A 477 7.20 3.68 -4.85
N TYR A 478 7.61 4.74 -5.54
CA TYR A 478 8.81 4.75 -6.36
C TYR A 478 9.81 5.78 -5.87
N THR A 479 11.09 5.44 -6.00
CA THR A 479 12.21 6.37 -5.85
C THR A 479 12.76 6.69 -7.23
N VAL A 480 12.78 7.98 -7.59
CA VAL A 480 13.36 8.47 -8.84
C VAL A 480 14.64 9.21 -8.51
N GLN A 481 15.73 8.89 -9.20
CA GLN A 481 17.03 9.54 -9.05
C GLN A 481 17.63 9.84 -10.41
N GLU A 482 18.15 11.06 -10.56
CA GLU A 482 18.94 11.41 -11.73
C GLU A 482 20.28 10.67 -11.71
N ILE A 483 20.61 9.97 -12.80
CA ILE A 483 21.87 9.21 -12.95
C ILE A 483 22.81 9.82 -13.99
N ALA A 484 22.31 10.73 -14.82
CA ALA A 484 23.13 11.54 -15.71
C ALA A 484 22.43 12.87 -16.00
N ALA A 485 23.15 13.96 -15.79
CA ALA A 485 22.67 15.31 -16.12
C ALA A 485 22.88 15.61 -17.61
N PRO A 486 22.09 16.53 -18.20
CA PRO A 486 22.37 17.08 -19.50
C PRO A 486 23.74 17.78 -19.57
N GLN A 487 24.32 17.83 -20.76
CA GLN A 487 25.60 18.51 -20.95
C GLN A 487 25.54 19.98 -20.49
N GLY A 488 26.53 20.41 -19.71
CA GLY A 488 26.64 21.79 -19.18
C GLY A 488 25.85 22.02 -17.88
N TYR A 489 25.23 20.97 -17.33
CA TYR A 489 24.50 21.03 -16.07
C TYR A 489 25.13 20.14 -14.99
N LEU A 490 24.91 20.47 -13.74
CA LEU A 490 25.35 19.68 -12.60
C LEU A 490 24.35 18.55 -12.33
N LEU A 491 24.85 17.36 -12.00
CA LEU A 491 24.05 16.20 -11.63
C LEU A 491 23.38 16.42 -10.26
N SER A 492 22.06 16.26 -10.21
CA SER A 492 21.34 16.22 -8.93
C SER A 492 21.43 14.82 -8.32
N LYS A 493 21.97 14.71 -7.12
CA LYS A 493 21.97 13.46 -6.33
C LYS A 493 20.70 13.30 -5.49
N GLU A 494 19.74 14.19 -5.62
CA GLU A 494 18.50 14.17 -4.90
C GLU A 494 17.67 12.93 -5.30
N LYS A 495 17.05 12.31 -4.31
CA LYS A 495 16.11 11.19 -4.49
C LYS A 495 14.70 11.70 -4.29
N TYR A 496 13.88 11.53 -5.31
CA TYR A 496 12.48 11.94 -5.29
C TYR A 496 11.59 10.74 -5.00
N SER A 497 10.65 10.90 -4.10
CA SER A 497 9.67 9.87 -3.75
C SER A 497 8.36 10.15 -4.46
N ILE A 498 7.84 9.16 -5.19
CA ILE A 498 6.50 9.12 -5.78
C ILE A 498 5.71 8.08 -5.01
N THR A 499 4.74 8.50 -4.21
CA THR A 499 3.89 7.59 -3.45
C THR A 499 2.70 7.10 -4.28
N ALA A 500 2.01 6.07 -3.83
CA ALA A 500 0.79 5.56 -4.47
C ALA A 500 -0.31 6.64 -4.65
N ASP A 501 -0.33 7.66 -3.78
CA ASP A 501 -1.28 8.78 -3.85
C ASP A 501 -0.81 9.93 -4.77
N SER A 502 0.40 9.83 -5.31
CA SER A 502 0.92 10.81 -6.28
C SER A 502 0.33 10.65 -7.68
N PHE A 503 -0.31 9.51 -7.95
CA PHE A 503 -0.92 9.24 -9.26
C PHE A 503 -2.31 9.85 -9.34
N ASP A 504 -2.56 10.57 -10.43
CA ASP A 504 -3.85 11.22 -10.70
C ASP A 504 -4.93 10.22 -11.18
N ALA A 505 -6.10 10.75 -11.57
CA ALA A 505 -7.20 9.95 -12.11
C ALA A 505 -6.85 9.23 -13.44
N ASN A 506 -5.86 9.75 -14.19
CA ASN A 506 -5.34 9.14 -15.41
C ASN A 506 -4.21 8.14 -15.14
N LYS A 507 -3.93 7.84 -13.87
CA LYS A 507 -2.87 6.93 -13.42
C LYS A 507 -1.45 7.45 -13.72
N VAL A 508 -1.28 8.77 -13.77
CA VAL A 508 -0.01 9.45 -14.06
C VAL A 508 0.46 10.24 -12.85
N ALA A 509 1.71 10.03 -12.43
CA ALA A 509 2.40 10.89 -11.48
C ALA A 509 3.35 11.81 -12.24
N VAL A 510 3.28 13.12 -11.98
CA VAL A 510 4.17 14.11 -12.62
C VAL A 510 5.23 14.57 -11.63
N LEU A 511 6.49 14.34 -11.97
CA LEU A 511 7.66 14.77 -11.20
C LEU A 511 8.38 15.91 -11.93
N LYS A 512 8.56 17.03 -11.25
CA LYS A 512 9.37 18.14 -11.77
C LYS A 512 10.77 18.09 -11.16
N VAL A 513 11.79 18.12 -12.01
CA VAL A 513 13.20 18.09 -11.61
C VAL A 513 13.96 19.23 -12.29
N THR A 514 14.73 19.99 -11.52
CA THR A 514 15.50 21.13 -12.01
C THR A 514 16.98 20.86 -11.85
N ASN A 515 17.79 21.10 -12.89
CA ASN A 515 19.25 21.15 -12.81
C ASN A 515 19.74 22.58 -12.91
N VAL A 516 20.91 22.83 -12.35
CA VAL A 516 21.58 24.12 -12.40
C VAL A 516 22.76 24.05 -13.36
N LYS A 517 23.02 25.15 -14.08
CA LYS A 517 24.13 25.25 -15.03
C LYS A 517 25.46 25.09 -14.31
N ALA A 518 26.34 24.27 -14.83
CA ALA A 518 27.67 24.07 -14.29
C ALA A 518 28.54 25.36 -14.43
N GLY A 519 29.48 25.56 -13.51
CA GLY A 519 30.44 26.64 -13.56
C GLY A 519 29.89 28.03 -13.26
N GLN A 520 28.64 28.16 -12.83
CA GLN A 520 28.09 29.45 -12.42
C GLN A 520 28.83 30.03 -11.23
N LYS A 521 29.16 31.32 -11.38
CA LYS A 521 29.89 32.10 -10.35
C LYS A 521 29.05 33.24 -9.81
N ARG A 522 29.42 33.75 -8.67
CA ARG A 522 28.83 34.95 -8.04
C ARG A 522 29.88 35.79 -7.39
N SER A 523 29.51 37.03 -7.12
CA SER A 523 30.32 37.98 -6.35
C SER A 523 29.56 38.40 -5.10
N ILE A 524 30.29 38.66 -4.01
CA ILE A 524 29.72 39.06 -2.72
C ILE A 524 30.43 40.34 -2.26
N SER A 525 29.68 41.45 -2.17
CA SER A 525 30.19 42.71 -1.66
C SER A 525 30.17 42.76 -0.14
N VAL A 526 31.18 43.40 0.43
CA VAL A 526 31.27 43.66 1.87
C VAL A 526 31.53 45.16 2.08
N THR A 527 30.75 45.74 2.97
CA THR A 527 30.89 47.15 3.34
C THR A 527 31.10 47.25 4.84
N LYS A 528 32.13 47.95 5.27
CA LYS A 528 32.38 48.22 6.70
C LYS A 528 31.73 49.52 7.12
N LYS A 529 31.03 49.50 8.25
CA LYS A 529 30.48 50.66 8.94
C LYS A 529 31.07 50.78 10.33
N TRP A 530 31.26 52.04 10.79
CA TRP A 530 31.76 52.34 12.12
C TRP A 530 30.72 53.15 12.90
N VAL A 531 30.44 52.73 14.13
CA VAL A 531 29.60 53.46 15.11
C VAL A 531 30.49 53.84 16.29
N ASP A 532 31.22 54.94 16.14
CA ASP A 532 32.28 55.38 17.09
C ASP A 532 32.47 56.91 17.13
N ALA A 533 31.43 57.66 16.84
CA ALA A 533 31.43 59.10 16.82
C ALA A 533 32.55 59.73 15.90
N GLY A 534 32.80 59.09 14.73
CA GLY A 534 33.76 59.58 13.74
C GLY A 534 35.20 59.36 14.15
N ASN A 535 35.49 58.31 14.90
CA ASN A 535 36.81 57.90 15.41
C ASN A 535 37.39 58.85 16.42
N LYS A 536 36.57 59.60 17.16
CA LYS A 536 37.05 60.55 18.18
C LYS A 536 38.03 59.95 19.18
N ALA A 537 37.86 58.61 19.44
CA ALA A 537 38.74 57.90 20.34
C ALA A 537 40.05 57.38 19.71
N GLN A 538 40.22 57.62 18.41
CA GLN A 538 41.40 57.18 17.61
C GLN A 538 41.72 55.69 17.72
N LYS A 539 40.69 54.85 17.87
CA LYS A 539 40.79 53.37 18.07
C LYS A 539 40.62 52.58 16.79
N ARG A 540 40.18 53.17 15.67
CA ARG A 540 40.03 52.41 14.42
C ARG A 540 41.42 51.96 13.98
N PRO A 541 41.52 50.63 13.63
CA PRO A 541 42.74 50.13 12.99
C PRO A 541 42.81 50.66 11.52
N ASN A 542 44.02 50.63 10.95
CA ASN A 542 44.20 51.05 9.54
C ASN A 542 43.49 50.13 8.58
N LYS A 543 43.27 48.84 8.95
CA LYS A 543 42.55 47.86 8.18
C LYS A 543 41.81 46.88 9.09
N VAL A 544 40.76 46.25 8.53
CA VAL A 544 40.02 45.19 9.13
C VAL A 544 39.98 44.02 8.15
N THR A 545 40.44 42.87 8.58
CA THR A 545 40.42 41.64 7.77
C THR A 545 39.10 40.89 7.96
N VAL A 546 38.47 40.58 6.83
CA VAL A 546 37.22 39.80 6.77
C VAL A 546 37.48 38.49 6.03
N GLU A 547 37.10 37.41 6.64
CA GLU A 547 37.13 36.05 6.07
C GLU A 547 35.79 35.69 5.47
N LEU A 548 35.82 35.10 4.29
CA LEU A 548 34.66 34.50 3.65
C LEU A 548 34.43 33.08 4.27
N LEU A 549 33.22 32.81 4.64
CA LEU A 549 32.79 31.46 5.07
C LEU A 549 31.95 30.84 3.96
N ARG A 550 32.13 29.56 3.72
CA ARG A 550 31.33 28.75 2.80
C ARG A 550 30.69 27.60 3.59
N ASN A 551 29.35 27.54 3.59
CA ASN A 551 28.54 26.60 4.38
C ASN A 551 28.92 26.63 5.89
N GLY A 552 29.23 27.86 6.42
CA GLY A 552 29.61 28.07 7.82
C GLY A 552 31.08 27.75 8.18
N GLN A 553 31.84 27.23 7.20
CA GLN A 553 33.27 26.92 7.40
C GLN A 553 34.16 28.00 6.76
N GLY A 554 35.32 28.32 7.37
CA GLY A 554 36.28 29.25 6.78
C GLY A 554 36.74 28.76 5.43
N SER A 555 36.62 29.63 4.39
CA SER A 555 37.06 29.30 3.04
C SER A 555 38.57 29.50 2.85
N GLY A 556 39.26 30.06 3.81
CA GLY A 556 40.66 30.52 3.68
C GLY A 556 40.82 31.78 2.83
N THR A 557 39.73 32.33 2.27
CA THR A 557 39.76 33.54 1.50
C THR A 557 39.47 34.75 2.37
N THR A 558 40.40 35.67 2.44
CA THR A 558 40.31 36.92 3.26
C THR A 558 40.43 38.15 2.42
N MET A 559 39.86 39.26 2.86
CA MET A 559 40.01 40.58 2.29
C MET A 559 40.19 41.63 3.36
N ASP A 560 41.02 42.64 3.08
CA ASP A 560 41.20 43.76 3.96
C ASP A 560 40.27 44.92 3.55
N LEU A 561 39.61 45.50 4.54
CA LEU A 561 38.83 46.71 4.45
C LEU A 561 39.59 47.85 5.12
N SER A 562 39.92 48.89 4.37
CA SER A 562 40.69 50.04 4.83
C SER A 562 40.12 51.35 4.27
N GLN A 563 40.71 52.49 4.65
CA GLN A 563 40.37 53.77 4.08
C GLN A 563 40.66 53.83 2.57
N ASP A 564 41.73 53.15 2.11
CA ASP A 564 42.16 53.17 0.69
C ASP A 564 41.11 52.54 -0.25
N ASN A 565 40.39 51.56 0.20
CA ASN A 565 39.27 50.96 -0.56
C ASN A 565 37.90 51.48 -0.09
N SER A 566 37.85 52.59 0.61
CA SER A 566 36.62 53.21 1.14
C SER A 566 35.84 52.26 2.00
N TRP A 567 36.50 51.37 2.73
CA TRP A 567 35.91 50.35 3.61
C TRP A 567 34.99 49.39 2.88
N LYS A 568 35.31 49.03 1.59
CA LYS A 568 34.54 48.12 0.76
C LYS A 568 35.46 47.10 0.10
N ALA A 569 34.96 45.90 -0.06
CA ALA A 569 35.59 44.85 -0.86
C ALA A 569 34.55 43.98 -1.54
N VAL A 570 34.97 43.22 -2.55
CA VAL A 570 34.11 42.27 -3.30
C VAL A 570 34.85 40.95 -3.46
N PHE A 571 34.35 39.91 -2.86
CA PHE A 571 34.79 38.57 -3.19
C PHE A 571 34.20 38.20 -4.55
N GLN A 572 35.07 37.92 -5.53
CA GLN A 572 34.69 37.64 -6.93
C GLN A 572 34.87 36.15 -7.25
N ASP A 573 34.29 35.72 -8.36
CA ASP A 573 34.47 34.38 -8.95
C ASP A 573 34.14 33.21 -8.03
N LEU A 574 33.27 33.44 -7.07
CA LEU A 574 32.87 32.40 -6.12
C LEU A 574 31.93 31.38 -6.78
N PRO A 575 32.15 30.07 -6.66
CA PRO A 575 31.23 29.10 -7.16
C PRO A 575 29.83 29.31 -6.57
N LYS A 576 28.78 29.30 -7.41
CA LYS A 576 27.40 29.49 -6.95
C LYS A 576 26.84 28.20 -6.34
N TYR A 577 27.20 27.05 -6.89
CA TYR A 577 26.73 25.71 -6.50
C TYR A 577 27.91 24.79 -6.19
N ASP A 578 27.67 23.75 -5.39
CA ASP A 578 28.59 22.64 -5.21
C ASP A 578 28.49 21.63 -6.36
N GLU A 579 29.25 20.56 -6.30
CA GLU A 579 29.28 19.52 -7.32
C GLU A 579 27.95 18.74 -7.44
N ASP A 580 27.09 18.79 -6.41
CA ASP A 580 25.78 18.16 -6.36
C ASP A 580 24.65 19.13 -6.80
N GLY A 581 25.00 20.35 -7.27
CA GLY A 581 24.03 21.35 -7.68
C GLY A 581 23.35 22.09 -6.53
N LYS A 582 23.82 21.93 -5.31
CA LYS A 582 23.31 22.62 -4.13
C LYS A 582 23.92 23.99 -3.97
N LEU A 583 23.08 24.98 -3.74
CA LEU A 583 23.52 26.35 -3.56
C LEU A 583 24.45 26.50 -2.36
N TYR A 584 25.67 27.07 -2.56
CA TYR A 584 26.56 27.43 -1.47
C TYR A 584 25.95 28.54 -0.62
N ASN A 585 26.02 28.37 0.69
CA ASN A 585 25.66 29.39 1.65
C ASN A 585 26.92 30.13 2.07
N TYR A 586 27.11 31.35 1.54
CA TYR A 586 28.21 32.21 1.91
C TYR A 586 27.82 33.15 3.03
N SER A 587 28.74 33.35 3.98
CA SER A 587 28.69 34.36 5.02
C SER A 587 30.07 34.92 5.26
N ILE A 588 30.21 35.92 6.14
CA ILE A 588 31.48 36.53 6.45
C ILE A 588 31.77 36.47 7.93
N ARG A 589 33.05 36.53 8.31
CA ARG A 589 33.53 36.68 9.66
C ARG A 589 34.59 37.75 9.70
N GLU A 590 34.50 38.66 10.66
CA GLU A 590 35.53 39.64 10.93
C GLU A 590 36.57 39.08 11.91
N ASN A 591 37.85 39.40 11.67
CA ASN A 591 38.84 39.23 12.68
C ASN A 591 38.61 40.26 13.82
N ALA A 592 38.71 39.84 15.08
CA ALA A 592 38.37 40.66 16.23
C ALA A 592 39.13 42.02 16.18
N VAL A 593 38.39 43.09 16.35
CA VAL A 593 38.92 44.45 16.45
C VAL A 593 38.86 44.89 17.90
N SER A 594 40.04 45.14 18.51
CA SER A 594 40.11 45.49 19.94
C SER A 594 39.32 46.76 20.24
N GLY A 595 38.46 46.71 21.26
CA GLY A 595 37.62 47.82 21.70
C GLY A 595 36.40 48.09 20.84
N TYR A 596 36.02 47.10 20.00
CA TYR A 596 34.81 47.18 19.18
C TYR A 596 34.02 45.85 19.24
N SER A 597 32.70 45.95 19.23
CA SER A 597 31.75 44.85 19.10
C SER A 597 31.22 44.80 17.67
N PRO A 598 31.45 43.70 16.91
CA PRO A 598 31.00 43.58 15.51
C PRO A 598 29.52 43.12 15.43
N ALA A 599 28.82 43.59 14.41
CA ALA A 599 27.52 43.12 13.96
C ALA A 599 27.51 42.98 12.42
N ILE A 600 26.97 41.84 11.93
CA ILE A 600 26.87 41.55 10.51
C ILE A 600 25.42 41.60 10.11
N SER A 601 25.13 42.29 9.02
CA SER A 601 23.80 42.34 8.40
C SER A 601 23.90 42.15 6.89
N GLY A 602 22.77 41.83 6.21
CA GLY A 602 22.74 41.59 4.81
C GLY A 602 22.72 40.12 4.45
N THR A 603 22.82 39.78 3.17
CA THR A 603 22.79 38.44 2.64
C THR A 603 23.81 38.25 1.53
N GLN A 604 24.09 36.99 1.17
CA GLN A 604 25.00 36.74 0.04
C GLN A 604 24.52 37.27 -1.32
N SER A 605 23.20 37.58 -1.47
CA SER A 605 22.65 38.21 -2.69
C SER A 605 22.68 39.72 -2.70
N LEU A 606 22.56 40.35 -1.56
CA LEU A 606 22.54 41.81 -1.39
C LEU A 606 23.88 42.36 -0.94
N GLY A 607 24.84 41.50 -0.59
CA GLY A 607 26.07 41.87 0.06
C GLY A 607 25.93 41.97 1.60
N PHE A 608 27.04 42.03 2.28
CA PHE A 608 27.12 42.13 3.74
C PHE A 608 27.56 43.53 4.18
N THR A 609 26.99 44.00 5.27
CA THR A 609 27.40 45.15 6.00
C THR A 609 27.95 44.70 7.36
N LEU A 610 29.22 44.98 7.61
CA LEU A 610 29.91 44.71 8.86
C LEU A 610 29.96 46.00 9.67
N THR A 611 29.26 46.08 10.77
CA THR A 611 29.17 47.27 11.62
C THR A 611 29.97 47.04 12.89
N ASN A 612 31.02 47.86 13.14
CA ASN A 612 31.68 47.84 14.45
C ASN A 612 31.23 49.02 15.28
N THR A 613 30.74 48.71 16.45
CA THR A 613 30.36 49.68 17.47
C THR A 613 31.47 49.71 18.54
N ILE A 614 31.94 50.90 18.88
CA ILE A 614 32.96 51.05 19.90
C ILE A 614 32.48 50.45 21.24
N ASP A 615 33.33 49.68 21.89
CA ASP A 615 32.99 49.06 23.15
C ASP A 615 32.84 50.12 24.24
N ASN A 616 31.67 50.30 24.70
CA ASN A 616 31.29 51.19 25.79
C ASN A 616 31.15 50.43 27.10
N LYS A 617 31.92 49.37 27.25
CA LYS A 617 31.85 48.52 28.44
C LYS A 617 33.05 48.69 29.36
N ILE A 618 32.80 48.65 30.66
CA ILE A 618 33.80 48.64 31.70
C ILE A 618 33.55 47.52 32.68
N SER A 619 34.53 47.22 33.49
CA SER A 619 34.44 46.28 34.62
C SER A 619 34.93 46.95 35.87
N ILE A 620 34.27 46.72 37.00
CA ILE A 620 34.60 47.31 38.29
C ILE A 620 34.87 46.17 39.26
N PRO A 621 36.16 45.92 39.60
CA PRO A 621 36.49 44.95 40.61
C PRO A 621 36.15 45.49 41.99
N VAL A 622 35.79 44.67 42.96
CA VAL A 622 35.52 44.97 44.33
C VAL A 622 36.25 43.96 45.21
N THR A 623 36.90 44.47 46.26
CA THR A 623 37.67 43.65 47.22
C THR A 623 37.25 44.02 48.62
N LYS A 624 37.06 43.01 49.42
CA LYS A 624 36.85 43.14 50.88
C LYS A 624 38.10 42.78 51.63
N VAL A 625 38.47 43.65 52.56
CA VAL A 625 39.64 43.46 53.49
C VAL A 625 39.13 43.50 54.89
N TRP A 626 39.63 42.60 55.76
CA TRP A 626 39.36 42.56 57.16
C TRP A 626 40.60 42.99 57.92
N ASN A 627 40.43 43.96 58.85
CA ASN A 627 41.50 44.40 59.67
C ASN A 627 41.21 44.09 61.17
N GLY A 628 42.12 43.36 61.80
CA GLY A 628 41.96 42.90 63.17
C GLY A 628 42.05 41.39 63.30
N LYS A 629 42.51 40.89 64.49
CA LYS A 629 42.58 39.46 64.79
C LYS A 629 41.23 38.96 65.31
N GLY A 630 40.79 37.82 64.86
CA GLY A 630 39.58 37.13 65.32
C GLY A 630 38.55 36.92 64.24
N ASP A 631 37.44 36.28 64.61
CA ASP A 631 36.39 35.90 63.67
C ASP A 631 35.65 37.11 63.08
N HIS A 632 35.37 37.12 61.81
CA HIS A 632 34.58 38.10 61.08
C HIS A 632 33.34 37.42 60.47
N PRO A 633 32.34 38.15 60.08
CA PRO A 633 31.13 37.55 59.43
C PRO A 633 31.55 36.68 58.28
N ALA A 634 30.77 35.62 57.99
CA ALA A 634 30.99 34.68 56.92
C ALA A 634 30.83 35.32 55.52
N SER A 635 30.11 36.43 55.45
CA SER A 635 29.91 37.18 54.22
C SER A 635 29.58 38.62 54.47
N VAL A 636 29.77 39.48 53.46
CA VAL A 636 29.23 40.85 53.40
C VAL A 636 28.56 41.08 52.06
N THR A 637 27.61 41.99 52.06
CA THR A 637 26.92 42.38 50.84
C THR A 637 27.43 43.69 50.27
N VAL A 638 27.81 43.71 49.03
CA VAL A 638 28.18 44.93 48.27
C VAL A 638 27.17 45.20 47.18
N ARG A 639 26.91 46.51 46.95
CA ARG A 639 25.94 46.95 45.96
C ARG A 639 26.62 47.85 44.96
N LEU A 640 26.38 47.54 43.66
CA LEU A 640 26.80 48.42 42.59
C LEU A 640 25.68 49.42 42.33
N VAL A 641 26.01 50.70 42.41
CA VAL A 641 25.13 51.83 42.16
C VAL A 641 25.60 52.49 40.87
N ALA A 642 24.62 52.76 39.97
CA ALA A 642 24.82 53.51 38.74
C ALA A 642 23.91 54.75 38.79
N ASP A 643 24.43 55.94 38.65
CA ASP A 643 23.71 57.22 38.68
C ASP A 643 22.72 57.31 39.90
N GLY A 644 23.20 56.83 41.07
CA GLY A 644 22.43 56.87 42.32
C GLY A 644 21.45 55.69 42.53
N LYS A 645 21.28 54.81 41.57
CA LYS A 645 20.40 53.64 41.66
C LYS A 645 21.20 52.35 41.77
N VAL A 646 20.82 51.47 42.72
CA VAL A 646 21.38 50.13 42.83
C VAL A 646 20.97 49.30 41.64
N ILE A 647 21.95 48.77 40.91
CA ILE A 647 21.73 48.00 39.70
C ILE A 647 22.17 46.53 39.87
N ALA A 648 23.03 46.21 40.84
CA ALA A 648 23.43 44.87 41.13
C ALA A 648 23.83 44.72 42.60
N THR A 649 23.71 43.56 43.13
CA THR A 649 24.10 43.21 44.51
C THR A 649 24.94 41.93 44.45
N GLN A 650 26.01 41.88 45.20
CA GLN A 650 26.88 40.73 45.30
C GLN A 650 27.29 40.42 46.73
N VAL A 651 27.34 39.15 47.07
CA VAL A 651 27.86 38.69 48.35
C VAL A 651 29.32 38.32 48.22
N LEU A 652 30.17 38.91 49.14
CA LEU A 652 31.58 38.59 49.22
C LEU A 652 31.80 37.72 50.48
N SER A 653 32.53 36.61 50.30
CA SER A 653 32.80 35.61 51.30
C SER A 653 34.16 34.93 51.05
N ALA A 654 34.57 34.01 51.92
CA ALA A 654 35.76 33.21 51.68
C ALA A 654 35.70 32.35 50.40
N GLN A 655 34.46 31.97 49.97
CA GLN A 655 34.27 31.17 48.78
C GLN A 655 34.68 31.88 47.47
N ASN A 656 34.56 33.23 47.40
CA ASN A 656 35.02 34.03 46.28
C ASN A 656 36.27 34.89 46.65
N ASN A 657 37.05 34.46 47.63
CA ASN A 657 38.25 35.14 48.09
C ASN A 657 37.99 36.60 48.45
N TRP A 658 36.80 36.90 48.93
CA TRP A 658 36.39 38.27 49.27
C TRP A 658 36.52 39.25 48.10
N GLN A 659 36.40 38.76 46.85
CA GLN A 659 36.52 39.56 45.67
C GLN A 659 35.40 39.26 44.70
N TYR A 660 35.05 40.22 43.85
CA TYR A 660 34.14 40.10 42.77
C TYR A 660 34.41 41.15 41.72
N THR A 661 34.12 40.90 40.45
CA THR A 661 34.23 41.89 39.39
C THR A 661 32.87 42.06 38.71
N PHE A 662 32.25 43.20 38.83
CA PHE A 662 31.10 43.58 38.05
C PHE A 662 31.55 43.83 36.63
N THR A 663 31.13 42.99 35.70
CA THR A 663 31.56 43.04 34.29
C THR A 663 30.41 43.53 33.37
N ASN A 664 30.75 43.85 32.12
CA ASN A 664 29.80 44.20 31.09
C ASN A 664 28.93 45.46 31.37
N LEU A 665 29.51 46.42 32.15
CA LEU A 665 28.84 47.67 32.54
C LEU A 665 28.98 48.72 31.42
N GLU A 666 27.90 49.44 31.10
CA GLU A 666 27.94 50.54 30.14
C GLU A 666 28.75 51.72 30.70
N LYS A 667 29.70 52.22 29.91
CA LYS A 667 30.49 53.41 30.31
C LYS A 667 29.69 54.70 30.16
N THR A 668 28.84 54.73 29.15
CA THR A 668 28.03 55.92 28.87
C THR A 668 26.60 55.52 28.47
N LYS A 669 25.63 56.37 28.76
CA LYS A 669 24.25 56.24 28.37
C LYS A 669 23.77 57.57 27.77
N GLY A 670 23.25 57.55 26.54
CA GLY A 670 22.84 58.79 25.87
C GLY A 670 23.94 59.85 25.71
N GLY A 671 25.23 59.41 25.62
CA GLY A 671 26.38 60.26 25.52
C GLY A 671 26.94 60.85 26.84
N GLN A 672 26.26 60.56 27.96
CA GLN A 672 26.71 60.93 29.31
C GLN A 672 27.41 59.77 30.00
N THR A 673 28.50 60.03 30.72
CA THR A 673 29.21 59.01 31.49
C THR A 673 28.41 58.60 32.69
N ILE A 674 28.19 57.33 32.86
CA ILE A 674 27.46 56.71 33.98
C ILE A 674 28.39 56.75 35.20
N GLN A 675 27.89 57.33 36.28
CA GLN A 675 28.62 57.43 37.55
C GLN A 675 28.39 56.12 38.36
N TYR A 676 29.41 55.28 38.36
CA TYR A 676 29.36 54.02 39.12
C TYR A 676 29.96 54.22 40.51
N LYS A 677 29.35 53.60 41.50
CA LYS A 677 29.84 53.56 42.90
C LYS A 677 29.50 52.17 43.48
N VAL A 678 30.47 51.57 44.16
CA VAL A 678 30.20 50.38 45.01
C VAL A 678 29.98 50.84 46.45
N THR A 679 29.00 50.27 47.11
CA THR A 679 28.73 50.48 48.52
C THR A 679 28.68 49.15 49.23
N GLU A 680 29.06 49.12 50.51
CA GLU A 680 28.95 47.94 51.38
C GLU A 680 27.80 48.15 52.35
N ASP A 681 27.04 47.14 52.62
CA ASP A 681 26.03 47.18 53.70
C ASP A 681 26.73 47.18 55.04
N ALA A 682 26.20 47.95 55.99
CA ALA A 682 26.82 48.10 57.36
C ALA A 682 27.04 46.73 58.01
N VAL A 683 28.20 46.48 58.45
CA VAL A 683 28.59 45.29 59.17
C VAL A 683 28.58 45.54 60.68
N PRO A 684 27.71 45.00 61.48
CA PRO A 684 27.65 45.21 62.89
C PRO A 684 28.94 44.87 63.59
N GLY A 685 29.42 45.79 64.50
CA GLY A 685 30.67 45.60 65.26
C GLY A 685 31.93 45.94 64.46
N TYR A 686 31.80 46.53 63.29
CA TYR A 686 32.93 46.99 62.47
C TYR A 686 32.72 48.45 62.02
N SER A 687 33.84 49.17 61.96
CA SER A 687 33.97 50.44 61.21
C SER A 687 34.47 50.12 59.82
N SER A 688 33.79 50.67 58.79
CA SER A 688 34.17 50.48 57.36
C SER A 688 34.98 51.73 56.89
N SER A 689 36.07 51.47 56.23
CA SER A 689 36.78 52.46 55.42
C SER A 689 36.87 51.98 54.00
N THR A 690 36.90 52.91 53.10
CA THR A 690 36.93 52.65 51.66
C THR A 690 38.12 53.27 50.98
N SER A 691 38.71 52.56 50.04
CA SER A 691 39.76 53.12 49.17
C SER A 691 39.49 52.77 47.74
N GLY A 692 40.04 53.48 46.83
CA GLY A 692 39.94 53.25 45.39
C GLY A 692 41.20 52.54 44.90
N ASP A 693 40.95 51.80 43.74
CA ASP A 693 42.02 51.31 42.93
C ASP A 693 42.45 52.42 41.97
N ALA A 694 43.71 52.82 42.06
CA ALA A 694 44.27 53.85 41.20
C ALA A 694 44.19 53.57 39.68
N ALA A 695 44.15 52.27 39.35
CA ALA A 695 44.01 51.84 37.95
C ALA A 695 42.59 51.97 37.40
N THR A 696 41.61 51.87 38.25
CA THR A 696 40.16 51.88 37.80
C THR A 696 39.47 53.20 38.12
N GLY A 697 40.01 54.00 39.02
CA GLY A 697 39.46 55.29 39.49
C GLY A 697 38.15 55.14 40.29
N TYR A 698 37.81 53.93 40.76
CA TYR A 698 36.60 53.68 41.52
C TYR A 698 36.90 53.30 42.97
N VAL A 699 36.00 53.65 43.86
CA VAL A 699 36.07 53.20 45.28
C VAL A 699 35.55 51.72 45.24
N ASN A 700 36.44 50.79 45.46
CA ASN A 700 36.19 49.40 45.26
C ASN A 700 36.90 48.49 46.29
N ILE A 701 37.64 49.04 47.26
CA ILE A 701 38.23 48.28 48.33
C ILE A 701 37.52 48.68 49.64
N PHE A 702 36.93 47.76 50.31
CA PHE A 702 36.24 47.93 51.60
C PHE A 702 37.05 47.25 52.71
N THR A 703 37.60 48.07 53.59
CA THR A 703 38.37 47.60 54.76
C THR A 703 37.52 47.77 56.01
N ASN A 704 37.14 46.67 56.66
CA ASN A 704 36.38 46.69 57.87
C ASN A 704 37.33 46.38 59.09
N THR A 705 37.37 47.30 60.03
CA THR A 705 38.15 47.20 61.24
C THR A 705 37.20 46.87 62.38
N LYS A 706 37.48 45.84 63.13
CA LYS A 706 36.70 45.43 64.32
C LYS A 706 36.75 46.49 65.38
N LEU A 707 35.61 46.97 65.84
CA LEU A 707 35.48 47.91 66.91
C LEU A 707 35.87 47.20 68.22
N LYS A 708 36.72 47.86 69.07
CA LYS A 708 37.02 47.38 70.38
C LYS A 708 35.81 47.51 71.27
N PRO A 709 35.46 46.52 72.11
CA PRO A 709 34.42 46.72 73.15
C PRO A 709 34.82 47.92 74.04
N ASN A 710 33.85 48.83 74.23
CA ASN A 710 33.94 50.09 74.94
C ASN A 710 34.95 50.13 76.10
N ASP A 711 35.92 51.05 76.09
CA ASP A 711 36.53 51.63 77.24
C ASP A 711 35.76 52.93 77.65
N PRO A 712 35.16 52.99 78.80
CA PRO A 712 34.37 54.14 79.18
C PRO A 712 35.17 55.22 79.77
N SER A 713 35.76 56.08 78.94
CA SER A 713 36.19 57.39 79.43
C SER A 713 36.37 58.34 78.23
N ASN A 714 35.55 59.17 78.08
CA ASN A 714 35.69 60.65 78.18
C ASN A 714 34.48 61.38 77.45
N GLY A 715 33.75 62.06 78.26
CA GLY A 715 32.70 62.95 77.77
C GLY A 715 33.40 64.24 77.29
N GLY A 716 32.69 64.96 76.50
CA GLY A 716 33.05 66.38 76.18
C GLY A 716 32.46 66.89 74.93
N ASN A 717 31.24 67.33 74.97
CA ASN A 717 30.81 68.72 74.82
C ASN A 717 30.91 69.36 73.46
N GLY A 718 29.82 69.96 73.09
CA GLY A 718 29.72 71.18 72.30
C GLY A 718 29.02 71.08 70.99
N GLY A 719 27.86 71.32 70.88
CA GLY A 719 27.08 72.55 70.81
C GLY A 719 26.91 72.91 69.33
N GLY A 720 25.80 73.14 68.84
CA GLY A 720 24.74 73.88 69.01
C GLY A 720 23.89 74.02 67.75
N ASN A 721 22.62 74.14 68.02
CA ASN A 721 21.63 75.02 67.40
C ASN A 721 21.21 74.66 65.94
N GLY A 722 20.02 74.58 65.61
CA GLY A 722 18.68 74.99 65.93
C GLY A 722 17.83 74.61 64.67
N GLY A 723 16.71 74.36 64.66
CA GLY A 723 15.49 74.69 65.25
C GLY A 723 14.32 74.18 64.53
N ASN A 724 13.38 73.72 65.29
CA ASN A 724 11.95 73.96 65.23
C ASN A 724 11.14 73.21 64.05
N GLY A 725 10.32 72.45 64.30
CA GLY A 725 9.00 72.36 64.83
C GLY A 725 8.23 71.31 64.05
N GLY A 726 7.44 70.48 64.54
CA GLY A 726 6.50 70.37 65.51
C GLY A 726 5.49 69.31 65.26
N ASN A 727 5.24 68.56 66.29
CA ASN A 727 3.98 67.96 66.68
C ASN A 727 3.32 66.95 65.78
N GLY A 728 3.00 65.81 66.14
CA GLY A 728 2.24 65.20 67.21
C GLY A 728 1.83 63.83 66.89
N GLY A 729 1.93 63.06 67.88
CA GLY A 729 0.85 62.28 68.43
C GLY A 729 0.75 60.77 68.05
N SER A 730 1.14 60.08 69.12
CA SER A 730 0.43 58.92 69.73
C SER A 730 0.68 57.52 69.20
N LYS A 731 1.32 56.79 70.06
CA LYS A 731 1.25 55.33 70.23
C LYS A 731 -0.17 54.85 70.55
N PRO A 732 -0.49 53.56 70.72
CA PRO A 732 0.34 52.39 70.88
C PRO A 732 -0.19 51.06 70.32
N ASN A 733 0.64 50.11 70.43
CA ASN A 733 0.42 48.72 70.94
C ASN A 733 -0.01 47.53 70.07
N VAL A 734 0.83 46.64 70.00
CA VAL A 734 0.87 45.23 70.48
C VAL A 734 0.27 44.10 69.62
N LYS A 735 1.11 43.16 69.45
CA LYS A 735 1.05 41.72 69.49
C LYS A 735 1.01 40.90 68.15
N ASN A 736 2.08 40.22 68.09
CA ASN A 736 2.28 38.77 67.89
C ASN A 736 1.70 38.08 66.65
N ALA A 737 2.62 37.50 66.03
CA ALA A 737 2.79 36.03 65.79
C ALA A 737 2.60 35.49 64.41
N LYS A 738 3.64 34.73 64.04
CA LYS A 738 3.68 33.56 63.18
C LYS A 738 3.69 33.73 61.67
N ASN A 739 4.84 33.41 61.15
CA ASN A 739 5.07 32.66 59.89
C ASN A 739 4.12 31.48 59.71
N PRO A 740 3.85 30.91 58.56
CA PRO A 740 4.74 30.68 57.48
C PRO A 740 4.14 30.68 56.05
N SER A 741 5.05 30.60 55.07
CA SER A 741 4.96 29.80 53.85
C SER A 741 4.11 30.26 52.67
N ALA A 742 4.76 30.31 51.56
CA ALA A 742 4.46 29.72 50.28
C ALA A 742 3.60 30.50 49.26
N VAL A 743 4.21 30.61 48.10
CA VAL A 743 3.69 30.16 46.78
C VAL A 743 2.87 31.15 45.95
N LEU A 744 3.40 31.39 44.77
CA LEU A 744 2.80 31.51 43.44
C LEU A 744 1.84 32.69 43.12
N GLY A 745 1.99 33.12 41.91
CA GLY A 745 0.90 33.60 41.03
C GLY A 745 1.16 34.96 40.44
N GLU A 746 1.54 34.99 39.24
CA GLU A 746 0.71 35.28 38.05
C GLU A 746 -0.26 36.45 38.24
N ASN A 747 -0.20 37.44 37.43
CA ASN A 747 -1.24 37.91 36.52
C ASN A 747 -0.94 39.28 35.93
N ARG A 748 -1.06 39.40 34.58
CA ARG A 748 -2.17 40.00 33.86
C ARG A 748 -2.51 41.43 34.23
N ASP A 749 -2.63 42.38 33.33
CA ASP A 749 -3.74 42.65 32.43
C ASP A 749 -3.37 43.80 31.47
N ALA A 750 -3.61 43.71 30.24
CA ALA A 750 -4.78 44.05 29.48
C ALA A 750 -4.98 45.52 29.17
N SER A 751 -5.13 45.80 27.90
CA SER A 751 -6.22 46.64 27.39
C SER A 751 -6.27 46.64 25.85
N LYS A 752 -7.44 46.28 25.37
CA LYS A 752 -8.09 46.45 24.07
C LYS A 752 -8.61 47.92 23.95
N PRO A 753 -9.10 48.48 22.81
CA PRO A 753 -10.13 47.85 21.99
C PRO A 753 -10.13 48.14 20.43
N THR A 754 -10.95 47.38 19.76
CA THR A 754 -12.14 47.61 18.84
C THR A 754 -11.75 47.77 17.36
N ALA A 755 -12.49 47.34 16.40
CA ALA A 755 -13.68 46.58 16.12
C ALA A 755 -13.73 46.31 14.61
N ASP A 756 -14.32 45.34 14.09
CA ASP A 756 -15.53 45.12 13.34
C ASP A 756 -15.36 44.16 12.13
N GLY A 757 -16.32 43.25 12.06
CA GLY A 757 -16.99 42.90 10.85
C GLY A 757 -17.04 41.42 10.42
N LYS A 758 -18.06 40.72 10.95
CA LYS A 758 -18.99 39.75 10.27
C LYS A 758 -18.45 38.88 9.10
N THR A 759 -18.60 37.58 9.06
CA THR A 759 -19.85 36.83 8.92
C THR A 759 -19.62 35.31 9.12
N ALA A 760 -20.64 34.63 9.59
CA ALA A 760 -20.86 33.27 9.98
C ALA A 760 -20.70 32.22 8.85
N LEU A 761 -20.43 30.98 9.20
CA LEU A 761 -21.34 29.85 9.01
C LEU A 761 -20.88 28.61 9.78
N LYS A 762 -21.86 27.98 10.34
CA LYS A 762 -22.01 26.79 11.14
C LYS A 762 -21.35 25.51 10.59
N GLY A 763 -21.01 24.60 11.52
CA GLY A 763 -20.85 23.21 11.32
C GLY A 763 -20.59 22.51 12.66
N GLU A 764 -21.65 21.98 13.23
CA GLU A 764 -21.71 21.13 14.43
C GLU A 764 -20.92 19.84 14.26
N VAL A 765 -20.24 19.40 15.31
CA VAL A 765 -20.03 17.98 15.61
C VAL A 765 -20.11 17.76 17.12
N LYS A 766 -21.08 16.99 17.54
CA LYS A 766 -21.22 16.22 18.78
C LYS A 766 -20.06 15.21 18.84
N GLY A 767 -19.36 14.88 19.86
CA GLY A 767 -19.63 14.67 21.27
C GLY A 767 -20.06 13.25 21.57
N GLU A 768 -19.35 12.60 22.48
CA GLU A 768 -19.67 11.43 23.31
C GLU A 768 -18.67 10.29 23.15
N GLU A 769 -18.29 9.52 24.12
CA GLU A 769 -18.42 9.52 25.59
C GLU A 769 -17.38 8.53 26.16
N ARG A 770 -17.08 8.66 27.41
CA ARG A 770 -16.16 7.88 28.23
C ARG A 770 -16.68 6.47 28.54
N ALA A 771 -15.78 5.51 28.65
CA ALA A 771 -15.85 4.54 29.72
C ALA A 771 -14.46 4.28 30.31
N LYS A 772 -14.43 4.28 31.61
CA LYS A 772 -13.32 3.97 32.52
C LYS A 772 -13.05 2.46 32.53
N ASP A 773 -11.80 2.00 32.64
CA ASP A 773 -11.35 1.42 33.90
C ASP A 773 -9.83 1.23 33.86
N GLY A 774 -9.25 1.33 35.00
CA GLY A 774 -7.85 1.45 35.22
C GLY A 774 -7.16 0.12 35.53
N SER A 775 -5.88 0.13 35.29
CA SER A 775 -4.88 -0.43 36.18
C SER A 775 -3.48 0.02 35.75
N VAL A 776 -2.80 0.56 36.71
CA VAL A 776 -1.39 0.98 36.68
C VAL A 776 -0.52 -0.27 36.76
N LEU A 777 0.53 -0.34 35.94
CA LEU A 777 1.78 -0.97 36.33
C LEU A 777 2.94 -0.29 35.61
N ASP A 778 3.81 0.21 36.46
CA ASP A 778 5.10 0.82 36.29
C ASP A 778 6.10 -0.13 35.57
N ALA A 779 6.90 0.37 34.67
CA ALA A 779 8.13 -0.30 34.26
C ALA A 779 9.17 0.68 33.77
N SER A 780 10.13 0.82 34.60
CA SER A 780 11.40 1.50 34.44
C SER A 780 12.19 1.05 33.22
N ARG A 781 12.78 2.02 32.54
CA ARG A 781 13.83 1.95 31.53
C ARG A 781 14.97 1.04 31.90
N LYS A 782 15.47 0.30 30.92
CA LYS A 782 16.91 0.21 30.60
C LYS A 782 17.14 -0.18 29.14
N THR A 783 17.79 0.70 28.43
CA THR A 783 18.43 0.47 27.13
C THR A 783 19.58 -0.54 27.28
N LYS A 784 19.62 -1.51 26.37
CA LYS A 784 20.89 -2.13 25.93
C LYS A 784 20.75 -2.62 24.48
N THR A 785 21.54 -2.05 23.64
CA THR A 785 21.94 -2.47 22.30
C THR A 785 22.55 -3.87 22.33
N GLY A 786 22.22 -4.70 21.34
CA GLY A 786 22.87 -6.00 21.16
C GLY A 786 22.18 -6.82 20.09
N ASP A 787 22.65 -6.66 18.87
CA ASP A 787 22.31 -7.43 17.68
C ASP A 787 22.69 -8.91 17.88
N GLN A 788 21.69 -9.79 18.03
CA GLN A 788 21.87 -11.26 18.01
C GLN A 788 20.71 -12.04 17.36
N SER A 789 19.88 -11.41 16.54
CA SER A 789 18.74 -12.13 15.93
C SER A 789 19.02 -12.79 14.57
N ARG A 790 20.20 -12.64 13.99
CA ARG A 790 20.56 -13.27 12.69
C ARG A 790 21.25 -14.61 12.78
N SER A 791 21.71 -15.02 13.95
CA SER A 791 22.44 -16.29 14.11
C SER A 791 21.55 -17.51 14.36
N MET A 792 20.32 -17.32 14.89
CA MET A 792 19.41 -18.43 15.17
C MET A 792 18.60 -18.91 13.96
N THR A 793 18.33 -18.07 12.99
CA THR A 793 17.55 -18.44 11.78
C THR A 793 18.36 -19.38 10.87
N TYR A 794 19.66 -19.28 10.85
CA TYR A 794 20.52 -20.18 10.09
C TYR A 794 20.70 -21.56 10.74
N LEU A 795 20.53 -21.67 12.05
CA LEU A 795 20.67 -22.96 12.76
C LEU A 795 19.43 -23.86 12.54
N PHE A 796 18.24 -23.29 12.38
CA PHE A 796 17.03 -24.07 12.08
C PHE A 796 16.94 -24.53 10.62
N LEU A 797 17.52 -23.81 9.68
CA LEU A 797 17.57 -24.21 8.27
C LEU A 797 18.57 -25.37 8.01
N PHE A 798 19.66 -25.46 8.78
CA PHE A 798 20.60 -26.59 8.69
C PHE A 798 20.09 -27.83 9.43
N GLY A 799 19.32 -27.69 10.49
CA GLY A 799 18.71 -28.82 11.22
C GLY A 799 17.64 -29.54 10.40
N GLY A 800 16.81 -28.83 9.65
CA GLY A 800 15.73 -29.39 8.82
C GLY A 800 16.25 -30.25 7.65
N SER A 801 17.32 -29.82 7.02
CA SER A 801 17.94 -30.54 5.89
C SER A 801 18.62 -31.84 6.33
N ALA A 802 19.19 -31.89 7.53
CA ALA A 802 19.81 -33.09 8.07
C ALA A 802 18.78 -34.19 8.46
N VAL A 803 17.62 -33.79 8.95
CA VAL A 803 16.53 -34.72 9.30
C VAL A 803 15.89 -35.32 8.04
N LEU A 804 15.71 -34.53 6.99
CA LEU A 804 15.22 -35.04 5.70
C LEU A 804 16.21 -36.02 5.04
N LEU A 805 17.53 -35.77 5.13
CA LEU A 805 18.54 -36.65 4.61
C LEU A 805 18.60 -37.99 5.38
N LEU A 806 18.42 -37.97 6.68
CA LEU A 806 18.33 -39.16 7.52
C LEU A 806 17.04 -39.98 7.24
N ALA A 807 15.92 -39.32 6.98
CA ALA A 807 14.66 -39.98 6.62
C ALA A 807 14.74 -40.68 5.25
N VAL A 808 15.40 -40.07 4.25
CA VAL A 808 15.60 -40.66 2.92
C VAL A 808 16.59 -41.84 2.98
N LEU A 809 17.64 -41.72 3.79
CA LEU A 809 18.61 -42.80 3.99
C LEU A 809 18.01 -44.00 4.78
N TYR A 810 17.09 -43.72 5.72
CA TYR A 810 16.36 -44.74 6.46
C TYR A 810 15.34 -45.49 5.58
N THR A 811 14.68 -44.81 4.66
CA THR A 811 13.72 -45.42 3.72
C THR A 811 14.43 -46.27 2.63
N GLU A 812 15.61 -45.84 2.17
CA GLU A 812 16.41 -46.65 1.24
C GLU A 812 17.02 -47.90 1.88
N LYS A 813 17.39 -47.82 3.18
CA LYS A 813 17.88 -48.98 3.93
C LYS A 813 16.77 -50.02 4.15
N ARG A 814 15.51 -49.60 4.31
CA ARG A 814 14.36 -50.51 4.46
C ARG A 814 13.92 -51.18 3.16
N LYS A 815 14.26 -50.62 1.99
CA LYS A 815 14.01 -51.24 0.65
C LYS A 815 15.08 -52.26 0.22
N LYS A 816 16.19 -52.38 0.97
CA LYS A 816 17.24 -53.36 0.72
C LYS A 816 17.19 -54.55 1.65
N THR A 817 16.23 -54.59 2.57
CA THR A 817 16.06 -55.67 3.52
C THR A 817 14.68 -56.35 3.43
N LYS A 818 13.99 -56.12 2.29
CA LYS A 818 12.79 -56.93 1.88
C LYS A 818 13.03 -57.52 0.49
#